data_cd23fc29eeb4644f5cd6d4f5a3cc6c49
#
_entry.id   cd23fc29eeb4644f5cd6d4f5a3cc6c49
#
_cell.length_a   1.000
_cell.length_b   1.000
_cell.length_c   1.000
_cell.angle_alpha   90.00
_cell.angle_beta   90.00
_cell.angle_gamma   90.00
#
_symmetry.space_group_name_H-M   'P 1'
#
loop_
_entity.id
_entity.type
_entity.pdbx_description
1 polymer ?
#
loop_
_entity_poly.entity_id
_entity_poly.type
_entity_poly.pdbx_seq_one_letter_code
_entity_poly.pdbx_strand_id
1 'polypeptide(L)'
;MPIRLSGMQSGLDTEALVSAMVLSYRTKKEDYQKAQTKLSWKQDKWKTINTKITNFYTGTLSSNRLTSAYNLKKATINNSSYATVSASTSAVSGTQTLKVTQLASTGYLTGGKVSSTSGDKLTGSNKLSEVTGMENIVDGAGITITASGKTTTITMSSDMTINQFVGKLKDAGLNASFDETNQRFFISAKNSGADNDFSMTAANSNGKSALEALKIQASTVDTVAKDITKYQNILSQSDYVSATAKSNYDTAIASYNKSIASLQDANTQQKYQQEYLNKFIELAEYTDDGNGNWNPKDADTLAAARKYLTDTVSDLKAKQTDGTITDDEKLQLAAAQAVVAVAGSDTAVLSRTQNDDGTYSSDIDALLDKAASTITENEAKIAEFYTQAGVDSTDATQVDSTTGKILLDYDTAIAGSNSLAESYQTAAQEQYDYAQKMVDAYDVVTKYQNDSTSVTESEYQAALSTLGVSTTTDANSAVRIAGSNAKITLNGATFENTTNNFSINGLTIQATALTGDETVTITTDTDVDGIYDTIKDMLSEYNELIKTLDEAYNAESASGYEPLTDDEKDSMSDDEIEKWETKIKDSLLRRDSTLDGIISSMKSTMLAGITIDGKSYTLANYGISTGNYFSSGTNEKGVFHIDGDADDSTTKGNADKLKAAIANDSEGVINFFSQLSQNLYSTLGNKLRTSNSMSSYMSCLLYTSPSPRDGL
;
A
#
# COMPACT_ATOMS: atom_id res chain seq x y z
N MET A 1 -22.39 -39.90 -54.55
CA MET A 1 -23.42 -40.31 -53.58
C MET A 1 -24.17 -41.48 -54.18
N PRO A 2 -24.26 -42.65 -53.54
CA PRO A 2 -25.09 -43.74 -54.04
C PRO A 2 -26.55 -43.34 -53.84
N ILE A 3 -27.32 -43.34 -54.95
CA ILE A 3 -28.77 -43.19 -54.96
C ILE A 3 -29.37 -44.42 -54.32
N ARG A 4 -29.87 -44.27 -53.05
CA ARG A 4 -30.69 -45.35 -52.43
C ARG A 4 -32.13 -45.22 -52.97
N LEU A 5 -32.54 -46.16 -53.81
CA LEU A 5 -33.94 -46.32 -54.13
C LEU A 5 -34.61 -47.13 -53.00
N SER A 6 -35.31 -46.42 -52.11
CA SER A 6 -36.11 -47.04 -51.05
C SER A 6 -37.60 -46.84 -51.38
N GLY A 7 -38.39 -47.85 -51.20
CA GLY A 7 -39.85 -47.74 -51.25
C GLY A 7 -40.58 -48.40 -52.42
N MET A 8 -39.92 -49.12 -53.38
CA MET A 8 -40.59 -49.66 -54.59
C MET A 8 -41.47 -50.90 -54.35
N GLN A 9 -41.54 -51.48 -53.13
CA GLN A 9 -42.31 -52.72 -52.91
C GLN A 9 -43.35 -52.59 -51.77
N SER A 10 -43.41 -51.51 -50.97
CA SER A 10 -44.37 -51.43 -49.89
C SER A 10 -45.30 -50.21 -49.95
N GLY A 11 -45.13 -49.30 -50.90
CA GLY A 11 -45.92 -48.04 -50.95
C GLY A 11 -45.74 -47.10 -49.77
N LEU A 12 -44.78 -47.37 -48.87
CA LEU A 12 -44.42 -46.52 -47.72
C LEU A 12 -43.21 -45.67 -48.10
N ASP A 13 -43.40 -44.36 -48.07
CA ASP A 13 -42.30 -43.39 -48.19
C ASP A 13 -41.43 -43.45 -46.93
N THR A 14 -40.42 -44.33 -46.96
CA THR A 14 -39.52 -44.53 -45.83
C THR A 14 -38.60 -43.31 -45.60
N GLU A 15 -38.30 -42.45 -46.61
CA GLU A 15 -37.55 -41.27 -46.49
C GLU A 15 -38.37 -40.20 -45.78
N ALA A 16 -39.65 -40.04 -46.11
CA ALA A 16 -40.55 -39.13 -45.38
C ALA A 16 -40.75 -39.59 -43.95
N LEU A 17 -40.83 -40.91 -43.66
CA LEU A 17 -40.95 -41.41 -42.29
C LEU A 17 -39.67 -41.17 -41.46
N VAL A 18 -38.49 -41.44 -42.01
CA VAL A 18 -37.19 -41.16 -41.37
C VAL A 18 -37.00 -39.68 -41.16
N SER A 19 -37.35 -38.86 -42.15
CA SER A 19 -37.28 -37.39 -42.03
C SER A 19 -38.23 -36.86 -40.92
N ALA A 20 -39.46 -37.38 -40.81
CA ALA A 20 -40.39 -37.05 -39.78
C ALA A 20 -39.91 -37.49 -38.39
N MET A 21 -39.28 -38.66 -38.25
CA MET A 21 -38.68 -39.11 -37.01
C MET A 21 -37.48 -38.25 -36.61
N VAL A 22 -36.58 -37.96 -37.56
CA VAL A 22 -35.40 -37.07 -37.31
C VAL A 22 -35.86 -35.67 -36.90
N LEU A 23 -36.89 -35.13 -37.57
CA LEU A 23 -37.48 -33.83 -37.20
C LEU A 23 -38.04 -33.85 -35.77
N SER A 24 -38.73 -34.92 -35.39
CA SER A 24 -39.27 -35.06 -34.02
C SER A 24 -38.17 -35.13 -32.96
N TYR A 25 -37.04 -35.83 -33.22
CA TYR A 25 -35.88 -35.80 -32.31
C TYR A 25 -35.16 -34.47 -32.29
N ARG A 26 -35.05 -33.78 -33.44
CA ARG A 26 -34.48 -32.44 -33.54
C ARG A 26 -35.29 -31.45 -32.69
N THR A 27 -36.59 -31.40 -32.85
CA THR A 27 -37.49 -30.55 -32.06
C THR A 27 -37.36 -30.80 -30.56
N LYS A 28 -37.35 -32.10 -30.14
CA LYS A 28 -37.13 -32.42 -28.72
C LYS A 28 -35.78 -31.93 -28.21
N LYS A 29 -34.71 -32.06 -29.00
CA LYS A 29 -33.39 -31.56 -28.64
C LYS A 29 -33.42 -30.04 -28.47
N GLU A 30 -34.05 -29.31 -29.39
CA GLU A 30 -34.20 -27.84 -29.35
C GLU A 30 -35.00 -27.42 -28.11
N ASP A 31 -36.10 -28.11 -27.76
CA ASP A 31 -36.90 -27.89 -26.55
C ASP A 31 -36.05 -28.03 -25.28
N TYR A 32 -35.22 -29.10 -25.20
CA TYR A 32 -34.31 -29.28 -24.06
C TYR A 32 -33.25 -28.18 -23.98
N GLN A 33 -32.68 -27.76 -25.13
CA GLN A 33 -31.70 -26.65 -25.17
C GLN A 33 -32.33 -25.33 -24.71
N LYS A 34 -33.53 -25.01 -25.21
CA LYS A 34 -34.31 -23.84 -24.79
C LYS A 34 -34.62 -23.88 -23.27
N ALA A 35 -35.04 -25.03 -22.75
CA ALA A 35 -35.29 -25.24 -21.34
C ALA A 35 -34.03 -25.06 -20.48
N GLN A 36 -32.89 -25.63 -20.95
CA GLN A 36 -31.59 -25.48 -20.29
C GLN A 36 -31.13 -24.00 -20.24
N THR A 37 -31.23 -23.30 -21.35
CA THR A 37 -30.89 -21.87 -21.45
C THR A 37 -31.74 -21.04 -20.50
N LYS A 38 -33.06 -21.30 -20.47
CA LYS A 38 -33.99 -20.64 -19.55
C LYS A 38 -33.67 -20.89 -18.07
N LEU A 39 -33.26 -22.12 -17.75
CA LEU A 39 -32.84 -22.48 -16.40
C LEU A 39 -31.53 -21.76 -16.01
N SER A 40 -30.56 -21.73 -16.91
CA SER A 40 -29.30 -20.99 -16.70
C SER A 40 -29.57 -19.51 -16.43
N TRP A 41 -30.38 -18.86 -17.24
CA TRP A 41 -30.76 -17.44 -17.03
C TRP A 41 -31.51 -17.23 -15.71
N LYS A 42 -32.37 -18.18 -15.31
CA LYS A 42 -33.04 -18.11 -14.01
C LYS A 42 -32.04 -18.21 -12.85
N GLN A 43 -31.03 -19.06 -12.95
CA GLN A 43 -29.96 -19.16 -11.96
C GLN A 43 -29.15 -17.85 -11.87
N ASP A 44 -28.83 -17.24 -13.01
CA ASP A 44 -28.07 -15.98 -13.04
C ASP A 44 -28.89 -14.82 -12.45
N LYS A 45 -30.21 -14.77 -12.72
CA LYS A 45 -31.10 -13.78 -12.10
C LYS A 45 -31.14 -13.97 -10.58
N TRP A 46 -31.22 -15.22 -10.09
CA TRP A 46 -31.16 -15.53 -8.66
C TRP A 46 -29.80 -15.18 -8.03
N LYS A 47 -28.67 -15.42 -8.72
CA LYS A 47 -27.35 -14.97 -8.24
C LYS A 47 -27.29 -13.45 -8.08
N THR A 48 -27.83 -12.71 -9.03
CA THR A 48 -27.89 -11.24 -8.97
C THR A 48 -28.72 -10.77 -7.77
N ILE A 49 -29.91 -11.34 -7.57
CA ILE A 49 -30.78 -11.03 -6.42
C ILE A 49 -30.09 -11.39 -5.11
N ASN A 50 -29.49 -12.59 -5.03
CA ASN A 50 -28.77 -13.04 -3.84
C ASN A 50 -27.61 -12.13 -3.49
N THR A 51 -26.85 -11.67 -4.49
CA THR A 51 -25.75 -10.72 -4.28
C THR A 51 -26.26 -9.40 -3.68
N LYS A 52 -27.35 -8.84 -4.20
CA LYS A 52 -27.95 -7.62 -3.63
C LYS A 52 -28.41 -7.81 -2.19
N ILE A 53 -29.09 -8.91 -1.89
CA ILE A 53 -29.55 -9.23 -0.51
C ILE A 53 -28.34 -9.43 0.41
N THR A 54 -27.31 -10.14 -0.05
CA THR A 54 -26.10 -10.41 0.73
C THR A 54 -25.33 -9.11 1.02
N ASN A 55 -25.20 -8.22 0.04
CA ASN A 55 -24.53 -6.93 0.23
C ASN A 55 -25.25 -6.09 1.28
N PHE A 56 -26.57 -5.98 1.20
CA PHE A 56 -27.36 -5.29 2.23
C PHE A 56 -27.22 -5.96 3.61
N TYR A 57 -27.26 -7.29 3.66
CA TYR A 57 -27.14 -8.07 4.89
C TYR A 57 -25.76 -7.92 5.55
N THR A 58 -24.68 -8.10 4.79
CA THR A 58 -23.29 -8.06 5.31
C THR A 58 -22.74 -6.64 5.46
N GLY A 59 -23.26 -5.70 4.70
CA GLY A 59 -22.90 -4.27 4.74
C GLY A 59 -23.75 -3.54 5.77
N THR A 60 -24.79 -2.89 5.30
CA THR A 60 -25.61 -1.93 6.06
C THR A 60 -26.25 -2.52 7.28
N LEU A 61 -26.91 -3.68 7.18
CA LEU A 61 -27.54 -4.30 8.35
C LEU A 61 -26.54 -4.81 9.37
N SER A 62 -25.40 -5.35 8.92
CA SER A 62 -24.35 -5.81 9.83
C SER A 62 -23.81 -4.70 10.72
N SER A 63 -23.76 -3.49 10.23
CA SER A 63 -23.33 -2.29 10.97
C SER A 63 -24.48 -1.72 11.82
N ASN A 64 -25.62 -1.47 11.19
CA ASN A 64 -26.75 -0.76 11.82
C ASN A 64 -27.50 -1.54 12.90
N ARG A 65 -27.28 -2.84 13.04
CA ARG A 65 -27.76 -3.62 14.19
C ARG A 65 -27.03 -3.34 15.49
N LEU A 66 -25.91 -2.61 15.44
CA LEU A 66 -25.12 -2.24 16.60
C LEU A 66 -25.41 -0.78 16.96
N THR A 67 -25.66 -0.51 18.22
CA THR A 67 -25.88 0.86 18.72
C THR A 67 -24.71 1.79 18.46
N SER A 68 -23.51 1.23 18.32
CA SER A 68 -22.29 1.99 17.99
C SER A 68 -22.33 2.67 16.62
N ALA A 69 -23.13 2.19 15.67
CA ALA A 69 -23.32 2.82 14.36
C ALA A 69 -24.01 4.18 14.45
N TYR A 70 -24.80 4.37 15.49
CA TYR A 70 -25.60 5.58 15.74
C TYR A 70 -25.04 6.45 16.87
N ASN A 71 -24.06 5.97 17.62
CA ASN A 71 -23.49 6.72 18.75
C ASN A 71 -22.52 7.82 18.22
N LEU A 72 -23.06 8.72 17.43
CA LEU A 72 -22.31 9.77 16.78
C LEU A 72 -22.30 11.03 17.62
N LYS A 73 -21.14 11.69 17.70
CA LYS A 73 -20.93 12.96 18.41
C LYS A 73 -20.44 14.02 17.44
N LYS A 74 -20.93 15.24 17.64
CA LYS A 74 -20.53 16.41 16.87
C LYS A 74 -19.85 17.41 17.80
N ALA A 75 -18.65 17.82 17.46
CA ALA A 75 -17.98 18.91 18.17
C ALA A 75 -18.09 20.18 17.33
N THR A 76 -18.42 21.27 17.97
CA THR A 76 -18.44 22.62 17.39
C THR A 76 -17.54 23.54 18.18
N ILE A 77 -16.93 24.51 17.51
CA ILE A 77 -16.08 25.52 18.11
C ILE A 77 -16.64 26.91 17.81
N ASN A 78 -16.67 27.80 18.78
CA ASN A 78 -17.21 29.14 18.61
C ASN A 78 -16.37 30.03 17.69
N ASN A 79 -15.09 29.73 17.50
CA ASN A 79 -14.20 30.44 16.58
C ASN A 79 -13.22 29.47 15.91
N SER A 80 -13.50 29.10 14.67
CA SER A 80 -12.71 28.15 13.87
C SER A 80 -11.38 28.72 13.34
N SER A 81 -11.10 30.01 13.56
CA SER A 81 -9.82 30.61 13.18
C SER A 81 -8.67 30.10 14.04
N TYR A 82 -8.94 29.67 15.28
CA TYR A 82 -7.92 29.22 16.22
C TYR A 82 -7.71 27.71 16.24
N ALA A 83 -8.78 26.95 15.95
CA ALA A 83 -8.70 25.50 15.85
C ALA A 83 -9.87 24.93 15.04
N THR A 84 -9.68 23.75 14.50
CA THR A 84 -10.77 22.88 14.04
C THR A 84 -10.95 21.72 15.02
N VAL A 85 -12.18 21.26 15.17
CA VAL A 85 -12.52 20.20 16.13
C VAL A 85 -13.40 19.14 15.47
N SER A 86 -13.19 17.90 15.88
CA SER A 86 -14.09 16.79 15.59
C SER A 86 -14.24 15.90 16.81
N ALA A 87 -15.35 15.21 16.92
CA ALA A 87 -15.61 14.29 18.01
C ALA A 87 -15.70 12.84 17.50
N SER A 88 -15.13 11.92 18.24
CA SER A 88 -15.36 10.50 18.07
C SER A 88 -16.59 10.05 18.86
N THR A 89 -17.03 8.84 18.67
CA THR A 89 -18.15 8.22 19.41
C THR A 89 -17.90 8.14 20.94
N SER A 90 -16.65 8.22 21.37
CA SER A 90 -16.25 8.21 22.78
C SER A 90 -16.16 9.59 23.43
N ALA A 91 -16.39 10.66 22.66
CA ALA A 91 -16.33 12.01 23.17
C ALA A 91 -17.45 12.29 24.20
N VAL A 92 -17.08 12.93 25.31
CA VAL A 92 -18.02 13.30 26.36
C VAL A 92 -18.76 14.57 25.96
N SER A 93 -20.09 14.56 26.05
CA SER A 93 -20.92 15.74 25.79
C SER A 93 -20.68 16.83 26.84
N GLY A 94 -20.66 18.06 26.41
CA GLY A 94 -20.48 19.25 27.27
C GLY A 94 -19.66 20.34 26.59
N THR A 95 -19.50 21.46 27.30
CA THR A 95 -18.72 22.62 26.84
C THR A 95 -17.38 22.63 27.52
N GLN A 96 -16.31 22.79 26.75
CA GLN A 96 -14.92 22.85 27.21
C GLN A 96 -14.27 24.17 26.74
N THR A 97 -13.35 24.68 27.54
CA THR A 97 -12.58 25.88 27.18
C THR A 97 -11.22 25.47 26.59
N LEU A 98 -10.90 26.03 25.44
CA LEU A 98 -9.63 25.84 24.77
C LEU A 98 -8.81 27.10 24.74
N LYS A 99 -7.51 26.99 25.03
CA LYS A 99 -6.52 28.03 24.78
C LYS A 99 -5.33 27.44 24.05
N VAL A 100 -4.97 28.02 22.92
CA VAL A 100 -3.77 27.64 22.14
C VAL A 100 -2.67 28.60 22.52
N THR A 101 -1.64 28.11 23.22
CA THR A 101 -0.55 28.92 23.71
C THR A 101 0.70 28.86 22.88
N GLN A 102 0.88 27.74 22.11
CA GLN A 102 2.01 27.54 21.22
C GLN A 102 1.62 26.66 20.07
N LEU A 103 2.09 26.96 18.84
CA LEU A 103 1.99 26.09 17.71
C LEU A 103 3.28 25.29 17.54
N ALA A 104 3.14 24.06 17.07
CA ALA A 104 4.29 23.27 16.66
C ALA A 104 4.94 23.88 15.42
N SER A 105 6.25 23.97 15.45
CA SER A 105 7.06 24.38 14.31
C SER A 105 8.08 23.32 13.94
N THR A 106 8.40 23.26 12.67
CA THR A 106 9.49 22.41 12.14
C THR A 106 10.81 23.14 12.35
N GLY A 107 11.85 22.44 12.76
CA GLY A 107 13.21 22.97 12.77
C GLY A 107 13.66 23.33 11.37
N TYR A 108 14.21 24.54 11.20
CA TYR A 108 14.57 25.08 9.88
C TYR A 108 15.93 25.77 9.91
N LEU A 109 16.76 25.55 8.87
CA LEU A 109 18.04 26.20 8.64
C LEU A 109 18.06 26.82 7.25
N THR A 110 18.11 28.14 7.18
CA THR A 110 18.46 28.87 5.97
C THR A 110 19.96 29.11 5.98
N GLY A 111 20.69 28.45 5.11
CA GLY A 111 22.14 28.61 5.02
C GLY A 111 22.56 30.02 4.62
N GLY A 112 23.79 30.41 4.96
CA GLY A 112 24.40 31.62 4.47
C GLY A 112 24.68 31.55 2.96
N LYS A 113 25.02 32.68 2.36
CA LYS A 113 25.34 32.74 0.93
C LYS A 113 26.72 32.12 0.68
N VAL A 114 26.78 31.06 -0.13
CA VAL A 114 28.03 30.45 -0.61
C VAL A 114 28.50 31.09 -1.89
N SER A 115 29.80 30.96 -2.17
CA SER A 115 30.45 31.42 -3.40
C SER A 115 31.31 30.33 -4.00
N SER A 116 31.51 30.40 -5.30
CA SER A 116 32.44 29.53 -6.03
C SER A 116 33.87 30.09 -5.99
N THR A 117 34.87 29.23 -6.09
CA THR A 117 36.28 29.58 -6.26
C THR A 117 36.53 30.30 -7.57
N SER A 118 35.76 30.06 -8.63
CA SER A 118 35.83 30.73 -9.91
C SER A 118 35.13 32.10 -9.94
N GLY A 119 34.28 32.40 -8.97
CA GLY A 119 33.43 33.59 -8.95
C GLY A 119 32.10 33.42 -9.72
N ASP A 120 31.88 32.30 -10.40
CA ASP A 120 30.63 31.98 -11.09
C ASP A 120 29.55 31.54 -10.12
N LYS A 121 28.31 31.51 -10.57
CA LYS A 121 27.23 30.92 -9.77
C LYS A 121 27.37 29.39 -9.68
N LEU A 122 27.28 28.86 -8.47
CA LEU A 122 27.22 27.44 -8.24
C LEU A 122 25.85 26.88 -8.66
N THR A 123 25.88 25.70 -9.26
CA THR A 123 24.71 24.86 -9.59
C THR A 123 24.77 23.56 -8.79
N GLY A 124 23.70 22.81 -8.77
CA GLY A 124 23.67 21.51 -8.11
C GLY A 124 24.66 20.47 -8.67
N SER A 125 25.14 20.67 -9.90
CA SER A 125 26.12 19.80 -10.55
C SER A 125 27.60 20.14 -10.22
N ASN A 126 27.86 21.31 -9.66
CA ASN A 126 29.21 21.68 -9.22
C ASN A 126 29.67 20.77 -8.08
N LYS A 127 30.96 20.45 -8.05
CA LYS A 127 31.59 19.68 -6.98
C LYS A 127 31.68 20.53 -5.71
N LEU A 128 31.64 19.88 -4.55
CA LEU A 128 31.84 20.57 -3.26
C LEU A 128 33.21 21.25 -3.19
N SER A 129 34.27 20.70 -3.82
CA SER A 129 35.60 21.29 -3.92
C SER A 129 35.64 22.62 -4.66
N GLU A 130 34.62 22.96 -5.45
CA GLU A 130 34.47 24.24 -6.14
C GLU A 130 33.84 25.33 -5.27
N VAL A 131 33.34 24.99 -4.08
CA VAL A 131 32.85 25.97 -3.11
C VAL A 131 34.01 26.61 -2.38
N THR A 132 34.03 27.94 -2.31
CA THR A 132 35.08 28.70 -1.61
C THR A 132 35.26 28.26 -0.19
N GLY A 133 36.47 27.85 0.17
CA GLY A 133 36.84 27.33 1.49
C GLY A 133 36.74 25.79 1.61
N MET A 134 36.33 25.10 0.53
CA MET A 134 36.26 23.62 0.49
C MET A 134 37.43 22.97 -0.29
N GLU A 135 38.28 23.74 -0.91
CA GLU A 135 39.25 23.27 -1.93
C GLU A 135 40.19 22.16 -1.44
N ASN A 136 40.58 22.20 -0.17
CA ASN A 136 41.56 21.28 0.43
C ASN A 136 41.05 20.48 1.62
N ILE A 137 39.76 20.59 1.95
CA ILE A 137 39.19 20.01 3.17
C ILE A 137 38.05 19.03 2.91
N VAL A 138 37.60 18.92 1.64
CA VAL A 138 36.39 18.15 1.34
C VAL A 138 36.58 16.64 1.56
N ASP A 139 37.76 16.10 1.21
CA ASP A 139 38.03 14.67 1.36
C ASP A 139 38.12 14.29 2.86
N GLY A 140 37.30 13.36 3.26
CA GLY A 140 37.19 12.91 4.65
C GLY A 140 36.47 13.88 5.58
N ALA A 141 35.95 15.02 5.11
CA ALA A 141 35.16 15.92 5.93
C ALA A 141 33.86 15.25 6.38
N GLY A 142 33.73 15.02 7.67
CA GLY A 142 32.59 14.33 8.28
C GLY A 142 31.61 15.28 8.91
N ILE A 143 30.32 15.18 8.57
CA ILE A 143 29.22 15.91 9.22
C ILE A 143 28.29 14.89 9.84
N THR A 144 28.05 15.02 11.13
CA THR A 144 27.09 14.22 11.89
C THR A 144 25.74 14.93 11.96
N ILE A 145 24.71 14.27 11.50
CA ILE A 145 23.33 14.75 11.50
C ILE A 145 22.55 13.90 12.51
N THR A 146 21.86 14.54 13.41
CA THR A 146 20.86 13.89 14.26
C THR A 146 19.51 14.46 13.90
N ALA A 147 18.61 13.59 13.44
CA ALA A 147 17.24 13.96 13.07
C ALA A 147 16.28 12.84 13.51
N SER A 148 15.18 13.18 14.17
CA SER A 148 14.17 12.25 14.67
C SER A 148 14.77 11.08 15.48
N GLY A 149 15.75 11.39 16.35
CA GLY A 149 16.41 10.40 17.21
C GLY A 149 17.44 9.48 16.52
N LYS A 150 17.64 9.62 15.20
CA LYS A 150 18.64 8.87 14.44
C LYS A 150 19.86 9.76 14.17
N THR A 151 21.05 9.21 14.41
CA THR A 151 22.32 9.85 14.07
C THR A 151 22.92 9.22 12.82
N THR A 152 23.34 10.03 11.87
CA THR A 152 23.97 9.62 10.62
C THR A 152 25.16 10.49 10.34
N THR A 153 26.32 9.91 10.03
CA THR A 153 27.50 10.67 9.62
C THR A 153 27.62 10.63 8.09
N ILE A 154 27.74 11.79 7.49
CA ILE A 154 28.02 11.98 6.05
C ILE A 154 29.51 12.29 5.92
N THR A 155 30.26 11.42 5.23
CA THR A 155 31.65 11.70 4.83
C THR A 155 31.62 12.23 3.41
N MET A 156 32.31 13.34 3.19
CA MET A 156 32.39 14.00 1.89
C MET A 156 33.62 13.52 1.13
N SER A 157 33.56 13.62 -0.20
CA SER A 157 34.69 13.40 -1.11
C SER A 157 34.82 14.55 -2.12
N SER A 158 36.02 14.76 -2.68
CA SER A 158 36.31 15.80 -3.64
C SER A 158 35.45 15.71 -4.91
N ASP A 159 34.98 14.53 -5.24
CA ASP A 159 34.12 14.30 -6.41
C ASP A 159 32.62 14.49 -6.11
N MET A 160 32.23 14.63 -4.83
CA MET A 160 30.83 14.80 -4.45
C MET A 160 30.28 16.13 -4.96
N THR A 161 29.16 16.08 -5.68
CA THR A 161 28.45 17.28 -6.14
C THR A 161 27.54 17.85 -5.05
N ILE A 162 27.15 19.13 -5.21
CA ILE A 162 26.17 19.79 -4.33
C ILE A 162 24.86 18.97 -4.29
N ASN A 163 24.36 18.46 -5.44
CA ASN A 163 23.16 17.62 -5.48
C ASN A 163 23.33 16.29 -4.74
N GLN A 164 24.51 15.66 -4.85
CA GLN A 164 24.79 14.45 -4.08
C GLN A 164 24.84 14.73 -2.58
N PHE A 165 25.44 15.83 -2.16
CA PHE A 165 25.43 16.26 -0.76
C PHE A 165 24.00 16.52 -0.26
N VAL A 166 23.19 17.26 -1.02
CA VAL A 166 21.75 17.44 -0.74
C VAL A 166 21.02 16.11 -0.64
N GLY A 167 21.34 15.13 -1.51
CA GLY A 167 20.81 13.76 -1.45
C GLY A 167 21.16 13.08 -0.12
N LYS A 168 22.43 13.15 0.29
CA LYS A 168 22.90 12.58 1.57
C LYS A 168 22.19 13.22 2.78
N LEU A 169 21.92 14.53 2.76
CA LEU A 169 21.12 15.20 3.79
C LEU A 169 19.67 14.64 3.86
N LYS A 170 19.08 14.37 2.69
CA LYS A 170 17.74 13.75 2.62
C LYS A 170 17.75 12.31 3.15
N ASP A 171 18.78 11.54 2.81
CA ASP A 171 18.96 10.15 3.31
C ASP A 171 19.19 10.12 4.83
N ALA A 172 19.83 11.18 5.37
CA ALA A 172 19.98 11.35 6.82
C ALA A 172 18.70 11.80 7.55
N GLY A 173 17.56 11.92 6.83
CA GLY A 173 16.25 12.20 7.44
C GLY A 173 15.82 13.64 7.40
N LEU A 174 16.50 14.51 6.67
CA LEU A 174 16.16 15.92 6.50
C LEU A 174 15.41 16.18 5.19
N ASN A 175 14.76 17.34 5.10
CA ASN A 175 14.47 17.97 3.82
C ASN A 175 15.64 18.92 3.51
N ALA A 176 16.14 18.88 2.30
CA ALA A 176 17.25 19.73 1.89
C ALA A 176 17.11 20.13 0.43
N SER A 177 17.57 21.35 0.11
CA SER A 177 17.70 21.87 -1.25
C SER A 177 18.80 22.92 -1.32
N PHE A 178 19.36 23.08 -2.52
CA PHE A 178 20.25 24.19 -2.82
C PHE A 178 19.54 25.14 -3.79
N ASP A 179 19.44 26.40 -3.43
CA ASP A 179 18.88 27.45 -4.27
C ASP A 179 20.00 28.11 -5.10
N GLU A 180 20.06 27.74 -6.37
CA GLU A 180 21.06 28.25 -7.31
C GLU A 180 20.90 29.76 -7.60
N THR A 181 19.72 30.33 -7.39
CA THR A 181 19.47 31.75 -7.60
C THR A 181 20.04 32.57 -6.45
N ASN A 182 19.77 32.15 -5.22
CA ASN A 182 20.18 32.82 -4.00
C ASN A 182 21.49 32.30 -3.42
N GLN A 183 22.03 31.20 -3.99
CA GLN A 183 23.29 30.55 -3.58
C GLN A 183 23.27 30.14 -2.09
N ARG A 184 22.15 29.47 -1.65
CA ARG A 184 21.94 29.08 -0.25
C ARG A 184 21.42 27.68 -0.16
N PHE A 185 21.79 26.98 0.90
CA PHE A 185 21.14 25.75 1.31
C PHE A 185 19.90 26.04 2.15
N PHE A 186 18.82 25.32 1.92
CA PHE A 186 17.62 25.29 2.73
C PHE A 186 17.44 23.88 3.29
N ILE A 187 17.45 23.77 4.61
CA ILE A 187 17.42 22.50 5.32
C ILE A 187 16.35 22.54 6.38
N SER A 188 15.53 21.50 6.53
CA SER A 188 14.55 21.40 7.60
C SER A 188 14.38 19.98 8.11
N ALA A 189 13.91 19.84 9.34
CA ALA A 189 13.40 18.57 9.81
C ALA A 189 12.18 18.13 8.97
N LYS A 190 11.88 16.83 8.92
CA LYS A 190 10.70 16.31 8.20
C LYS A 190 9.41 16.57 8.97
N ASN A 191 9.47 16.55 10.29
CA ASN A 191 8.32 16.70 11.18
C ASN A 191 8.50 17.91 12.10
N SER A 192 7.39 18.45 12.58
CA SER A 192 7.37 19.49 13.62
C SER A 192 7.64 18.91 15.00
N GLY A 193 7.92 19.77 15.96
CA GLY A 193 8.13 19.41 17.34
C GLY A 193 9.60 19.49 17.77
N ALA A 194 9.82 19.75 19.06
CA ALA A 194 11.15 19.86 19.61
C ALA A 194 11.95 18.55 19.54
N ASP A 195 11.28 17.40 19.73
CA ASP A 195 11.90 16.08 19.66
C ASP A 195 12.25 15.65 18.23
N ASN A 196 11.60 16.24 17.24
CA ASN A 196 11.85 16.03 15.83
C ASN A 196 12.81 17.04 15.21
N ASP A 197 13.30 17.98 16.02
CA ASP A 197 14.30 18.93 15.56
C ASP A 197 15.59 18.21 15.16
N PHE A 198 16.44 18.87 14.41
CA PHE A 198 17.69 18.29 13.95
C PHE A 198 18.87 19.08 14.44
N SER A 199 20.02 18.42 14.57
CA SER A 199 21.31 19.05 14.70
C SER A 199 22.25 18.63 13.59
N MET A 200 23.15 19.51 13.21
CA MET A 200 24.25 19.26 12.30
C MET A 200 25.54 19.69 12.99
N THR A 201 26.40 18.73 13.27
CA THR A 201 27.68 18.94 13.94
C THR A 201 28.80 18.32 13.10
N ALA A 202 30.01 18.80 13.27
CA ALA A 202 31.15 18.19 12.63
C ALA A 202 31.50 16.86 13.33
N ALA A 203 31.89 15.85 12.55
CA ALA A 203 32.45 14.60 13.10
C ALA A 203 33.98 14.72 13.27
N ASN A 204 34.64 15.63 12.56
CA ASN A 204 36.07 15.89 12.63
C ASN A 204 36.38 17.35 12.24
N SER A 205 37.66 17.73 12.32
CA SER A 205 38.11 19.11 12.04
C SER A 205 37.78 19.56 10.61
N ASN A 206 37.92 18.68 9.62
CA ASN A 206 37.57 18.96 8.24
C ASN A 206 36.06 19.17 8.08
N GLY A 207 35.23 18.38 8.79
CA GLY A 207 33.79 18.57 8.82
C GLY A 207 33.37 19.90 9.40
N LYS A 208 34.09 20.42 10.44
CA LYS A 208 33.85 21.75 10.97
C LYS A 208 34.10 22.83 9.91
N SER A 209 35.28 22.77 9.27
CA SER A 209 35.64 23.68 8.19
C SER A 209 34.66 23.60 7.02
N ALA A 210 34.14 22.42 6.70
CA ALA A 210 33.13 22.20 5.67
C ALA A 210 31.78 22.86 6.02
N LEU A 211 31.31 22.71 7.27
CA LEU A 211 30.08 23.40 7.73
C LEU A 211 30.22 24.93 7.64
N GLU A 212 31.39 25.45 7.97
CA GLU A 212 31.71 26.89 7.86
C GLU A 212 31.75 27.35 6.40
N ALA A 213 32.44 26.63 5.51
CA ALA A 213 32.55 26.94 4.08
C ALA A 213 31.21 26.87 3.35
N LEU A 214 30.41 25.83 3.64
CA LEU A 214 29.04 25.66 3.12
C LEU A 214 28.02 26.63 3.75
N LYS A 215 28.46 27.44 4.73
CA LYS A 215 27.58 28.40 5.42
C LYS A 215 26.31 27.77 5.98
N ILE A 216 26.38 26.54 6.49
CA ILE A 216 25.26 25.80 7.09
C ILE A 216 25.45 25.60 8.61
N GLN A 217 26.40 26.27 9.19
CA GLN A 217 26.62 26.32 10.63
C GLN A 217 25.73 27.39 11.23
N ALA A 218 24.84 27.02 12.14
CA ALA A 218 23.98 27.95 12.88
C ALA A 218 23.62 27.37 14.25
N SER A 219 24.62 27.16 15.07
CA SER A 219 24.44 26.75 16.46
C SER A 219 24.33 27.96 17.37
N THR A 220 23.46 27.87 18.39
CA THR A 220 23.45 28.78 19.54
C THR A 220 24.03 28.03 20.74
N VAL A 221 24.42 28.73 21.79
CA VAL A 221 24.90 28.09 23.03
C VAL A 221 23.83 27.10 23.56
N ASP A 222 22.55 27.45 23.49
CA ASP A 222 21.43 26.60 23.94
C ASP A 222 21.28 25.33 23.11
N THR A 223 21.48 25.41 21.76
CA THR A 223 21.46 24.22 20.91
C THR A 223 22.65 23.33 21.17
N VAL A 224 23.82 23.89 21.40
CA VAL A 224 25.03 23.14 21.78
C VAL A 224 24.86 22.49 23.15
N ALA A 225 24.27 23.17 24.13
CA ALA A 225 24.00 22.62 25.46
C ALA A 225 23.14 21.32 25.38
N LYS A 226 22.19 21.27 24.46
CA LYS A 226 21.39 20.05 24.24
C LYS A 226 22.22 18.90 23.61
N ASP A 227 23.16 19.25 22.77
CA ASP A 227 23.99 18.25 22.06
C ASP A 227 25.20 17.78 22.88
N ILE A 228 25.66 18.60 23.89
CA ILE A 228 26.84 18.30 24.68
C ILE A 228 26.77 16.96 25.41
N THR A 229 25.57 16.55 25.82
CA THR A 229 25.33 15.27 26.48
C THR A 229 25.75 14.06 25.58
N LYS A 230 25.65 14.18 24.27
CA LYS A 230 26.11 13.14 23.33
C LYS A 230 27.61 12.99 23.42
N TYR A 231 28.34 14.09 23.40
CA TYR A 231 29.80 14.08 23.48
C TYR A 231 30.27 13.56 24.85
N GLN A 232 29.58 13.95 25.93
CA GLN A 232 29.85 13.40 27.26
C GLN A 232 29.58 11.90 27.32
N ASN A 233 28.55 11.41 26.68
CA ASN A 233 28.25 9.98 26.58
C ASN A 233 29.34 9.22 25.81
N ILE A 234 29.88 9.81 24.73
CA ILE A 234 31.02 9.24 24.00
C ILE A 234 32.23 9.10 24.94
N LEU A 235 32.56 10.17 25.65
CA LEU A 235 33.73 10.21 26.54
C LEU A 235 33.57 9.32 27.78
N SER A 236 32.35 9.03 28.20
CA SER A 236 32.08 8.17 29.35
C SER A 236 32.30 6.68 29.06
N GLN A 237 32.39 6.29 27.79
CA GLN A 237 32.59 4.91 27.34
C GLN A 237 34.09 4.67 27.15
N SER A 238 34.70 3.87 28.03
CA SER A 238 36.13 3.58 27.97
C SER A 238 36.59 2.78 26.75
N ASP A 239 35.65 2.09 26.11
CA ASP A 239 35.85 1.27 24.92
C ASP A 239 35.20 1.82 23.65
N TYR A 240 34.77 3.10 23.68
CA TYR A 240 34.01 3.73 22.60
C TYR A 240 34.66 3.51 21.23
N VAL A 241 35.95 3.74 21.10
CA VAL A 241 36.69 3.66 19.84
C VAL A 241 36.65 2.24 19.27
N SER A 242 37.01 1.25 20.10
CA SER A 242 37.03 -0.16 19.66
C SER A 242 35.63 -0.69 19.41
N ALA A 243 34.66 -0.39 20.29
CA ALA A 243 33.30 -0.86 20.15
C ALA A 243 32.60 -0.24 18.91
N THR A 244 32.81 1.06 18.66
CA THR A 244 32.25 1.75 17.47
C THR A 244 32.87 1.23 16.18
N ALA A 245 34.21 1.12 16.14
CA ALA A 245 34.92 0.58 15.00
C ALA A 245 34.47 -0.85 14.67
N LYS A 246 34.39 -1.72 15.71
CA LYS A 246 33.88 -3.08 15.56
C LYS A 246 32.45 -3.13 15.00
N SER A 247 31.53 -2.33 15.56
CA SER A 247 30.13 -2.29 15.12
C SER A 247 30.02 -1.87 13.65
N ASN A 248 30.79 -0.88 13.23
CA ASN A 248 30.79 -0.39 11.85
C ASN A 248 31.40 -1.43 10.89
N TYR A 249 32.51 -2.05 11.28
CA TYR A 249 33.14 -3.12 10.52
C TYR A 249 32.18 -4.31 10.34
N ASP A 250 31.61 -4.83 11.44
CA ASP A 250 30.69 -5.96 11.43
C ASP A 250 29.46 -5.66 10.54
N THR A 251 28.97 -4.42 10.58
CA THR A 251 27.85 -3.97 9.72
C THR A 251 28.26 -3.96 8.24
N ALA A 252 29.45 -3.49 7.92
CA ALA A 252 29.95 -3.49 6.54
C ALA A 252 30.14 -4.93 6.03
N ILE A 253 30.77 -5.79 6.81
CA ILE A 253 30.96 -7.21 6.46
C ILE A 253 29.61 -7.93 6.30
N ALA A 254 28.65 -7.68 7.16
CA ALA A 254 27.29 -8.23 7.02
C ALA A 254 26.62 -7.78 5.71
N SER A 255 26.81 -6.52 5.33
CA SER A 255 26.28 -5.96 4.06
C SER A 255 26.96 -6.62 2.86
N TYR A 256 28.30 -6.76 2.88
CA TYR A 256 29.02 -7.44 1.81
C TYR A 256 28.59 -8.90 1.68
N ASN A 257 28.50 -9.63 2.79
CA ASN A 257 28.05 -11.01 2.82
C ASN A 257 26.66 -11.19 2.23
N LYS A 258 25.73 -10.28 2.54
CA LYS A 258 24.39 -10.30 1.95
C LYS A 258 24.43 -10.07 0.43
N SER A 259 25.25 -9.14 -0.02
CA SER A 259 25.39 -8.83 -1.45
C SER A 259 26.06 -10.00 -2.20
N ILE A 260 27.10 -10.59 -1.63
CA ILE A 260 27.80 -11.77 -2.16
C ILE A 260 26.82 -12.94 -2.32
N ALA A 261 26.06 -13.28 -1.27
CA ALA A 261 25.06 -14.35 -1.32
C ALA A 261 24.04 -14.12 -2.44
N SER A 262 23.50 -12.89 -2.56
CA SER A 262 22.55 -12.56 -3.62
C SER A 262 23.14 -12.71 -5.04
N LEU A 263 24.42 -12.36 -5.24
CA LEU A 263 25.11 -12.53 -6.54
C LEU A 263 25.40 -13.99 -6.83
N GLN A 264 25.71 -14.80 -5.81
CA GLN A 264 25.91 -16.25 -5.95
C GLN A 264 24.60 -16.97 -6.29
N ASP A 265 23.47 -16.60 -5.67
CA ASP A 265 22.15 -17.10 -6.03
C ASP A 265 21.82 -16.76 -7.49
N ALA A 266 22.11 -15.51 -7.91
CA ALA A 266 21.94 -15.09 -9.30
C ALA A 266 22.81 -15.92 -10.25
N ASN A 267 24.09 -16.18 -9.90
CA ASN A 267 24.99 -17.02 -10.68
C ASN A 267 24.49 -18.48 -10.76
N THR A 268 23.97 -19.01 -9.65
CA THR A 268 23.39 -20.35 -9.60
C THR A 268 22.18 -20.43 -10.53
N GLN A 269 21.30 -19.43 -10.51
CA GLN A 269 20.18 -19.36 -11.45
C GLN A 269 20.63 -19.31 -12.92
N GLN A 270 21.68 -18.52 -13.24
CA GLN A 270 22.22 -18.48 -14.61
C GLN A 270 22.85 -19.82 -15.03
N LYS A 271 23.52 -20.55 -14.11
CA LYS A 271 24.04 -21.90 -14.38
C LYS A 271 22.91 -22.89 -14.68
N TYR A 272 21.83 -22.89 -13.92
CA TYR A 272 20.63 -23.69 -14.24
C TYR A 272 20.03 -23.30 -15.59
N GLN A 273 20.01 -22.00 -15.91
CA GLN A 273 19.52 -21.54 -17.21
C GLN A 273 20.36 -22.09 -18.35
N GLN A 274 21.71 -22.09 -18.22
CA GLN A 274 22.61 -22.72 -19.21
C GLN A 274 22.39 -24.24 -19.28
N GLU A 275 22.20 -24.92 -18.17
CA GLU A 275 21.93 -26.35 -18.10
C GLU A 275 20.63 -26.69 -18.87
N TYR A 276 19.54 -25.99 -18.62
CA TYR A 276 18.27 -26.22 -19.29
C TYR A 276 18.34 -25.89 -20.79
N LEU A 277 19.05 -24.84 -21.18
CA LEU A 277 19.27 -24.51 -22.60
C LEU A 277 20.09 -25.58 -23.31
N ASN A 278 21.20 -26.04 -22.71
CA ASN A 278 22.03 -27.10 -23.26
C ASN A 278 21.21 -28.41 -23.37
N LYS A 279 20.38 -28.74 -22.39
CA LYS A 279 19.50 -29.91 -22.45
C LYS A 279 18.41 -29.76 -23.51
N PHE A 280 17.89 -28.59 -23.73
CA PHE A 280 16.98 -28.29 -24.81
C PHE A 280 17.66 -28.52 -26.17
N ILE A 281 18.89 -28.02 -26.36
CA ILE A 281 19.66 -28.22 -27.60
C ILE A 281 19.94 -29.69 -27.84
N GLU A 282 20.32 -30.46 -26.82
CA GLU A 282 20.54 -31.91 -26.89
C GLU A 282 19.28 -32.65 -27.32
N LEU A 283 18.13 -32.38 -26.73
CA LEU A 283 16.87 -33.06 -26.99
C LEU A 283 16.26 -32.69 -28.37
N ALA A 284 16.52 -31.47 -28.83
CA ALA A 284 16.08 -31.01 -30.15
C ALA A 284 16.90 -31.63 -31.31
N GLU A 285 18.01 -32.33 -31.01
CA GLU A 285 18.88 -33.03 -31.96
C GLU A 285 19.21 -32.17 -33.21
N TYR A 286 19.79 -30.98 -33.00
CA TYR A 286 20.06 -30.06 -34.11
C TYR A 286 20.87 -30.67 -35.24
N THR A 287 20.45 -30.43 -36.50
CA THR A 287 21.09 -30.92 -37.73
C THR A 287 21.39 -29.78 -38.67
N ASP A 288 22.55 -29.83 -39.35
CA ASP A 288 22.97 -28.86 -40.37
C ASP A 288 22.12 -29.00 -41.65
N ASP A 289 21.59 -27.89 -42.17
CA ASP A 289 20.87 -27.83 -43.45
C ASP A 289 21.79 -27.78 -44.68
N GLY A 290 23.11 -27.83 -44.47
CA GLY A 290 24.11 -27.74 -45.51
C GLY A 290 24.47 -26.30 -45.95
N ASN A 291 23.87 -25.29 -45.31
CA ASN A 291 24.10 -23.88 -45.54
C ASN A 291 24.64 -23.19 -44.28
N GLY A 292 25.06 -23.95 -43.27
CA GLY A 292 25.56 -23.43 -42.00
C GLY A 292 24.42 -23.06 -40.98
N ASN A 293 23.17 -23.41 -41.29
CA ASN A 293 22.09 -23.25 -40.32
C ASN A 293 21.77 -24.61 -39.69
N TRP A 294 21.79 -24.63 -38.37
CA TRP A 294 21.47 -25.78 -37.55
C TRP A 294 20.03 -25.67 -37.04
N ASN A 295 19.16 -26.59 -37.48
CA ASN A 295 17.75 -26.61 -37.11
C ASN A 295 17.44 -27.82 -36.23
N PRO A 296 16.43 -27.76 -35.35
CA PRO A 296 15.88 -28.95 -34.72
C PRO A 296 15.60 -29.99 -35.77
N LYS A 297 15.98 -31.25 -35.52
CA LYS A 297 15.94 -32.34 -36.48
C LYS A 297 14.57 -32.53 -37.11
N ASP A 298 13.52 -32.48 -36.29
CA ASP A 298 12.13 -32.59 -36.74
C ASP A 298 11.17 -32.01 -35.68
N ALA A 299 9.88 -32.01 -35.97
CA ALA A 299 8.84 -31.50 -35.05
C ALA A 299 8.72 -32.35 -33.78
N ASP A 300 9.01 -33.65 -33.85
CA ASP A 300 8.88 -34.55 -32.70
C ASP A 300 10.01 -34.30 -31.66
N THR A 301 11.25 -34.16 -32.15
CA THR A 301 12.41 -33.83 -31.30
C THR A 301 12.25 -32.44 -30.66
N LEU A 302 11.78 -31.44 -31.40
CA LEU A 302 11.47 -30.13 -30.87
C LEU A 302 10.35 -30.16 -29.82
N ALA A 303 9.29 -30.93 -30.09
CA ALA A 303 8.19 -31.13 -29.13
C ALA A 303 8.69 -31.83 -27.85
N ALA A 304 9.57 -32.82 -27.96
CA ALA A 304 10.18 -33.49 -26.82
C ALA A 304 11.06 -32.52 -25.97
N ALA A 305 11.86 -31.68 -26.62
CA ALA A 305 12.68 -30.66 -25.96
C ALA A 305 11.82 -29.62 -25.20
N ARG A 306 10.75 -29.12 -25.85
CA ARG A 306 9.80 -28.21 -25.22
C ARG A 306 9.03 -28.87 -24.07
N LYS A 307 8.64 -30.14 -24.23
CA LYS A 307 7.96 -30.88 -23.17
C LYS A 307 8.83 -31.05 -21.95
N TYR A 308 10.11 -31.37 -22.09
CA TYR A 308 11.04 -31.44 -20.98
C TYR A 308 11.05 -30.15 -20.14
N LEU A 309 11.12 -28.97 -20.78
CA LEU A 309 11.10 -27.68 -20.10
C LEU A 309 9.78 -27.41 -19.40
N THR A 310 8.66 -27.70 -20.05
CA THR A 310 7.32 -27.47 -19.48
C THR A 310 7.03 -28.41 -18.32
N ASP A 311 7.44 -29.66 -18.39
CA ASP A 311 7.32 -30.62 -17.30
C ASP A 311 8.16 -30.17 -16.09
N THR A 312 9.42 -29.75 -16.31
CA THR A 312 10.29 -29.22 -15.26
C THR A 312 9.65 -28.02 -14.54
N VAL A 313 9.09 -27.06 -15.29
CA VAL A 313 8.38 -25.92 -14.69
C VAL A 313 7.13 -26.37 -13.94
N SER A 314 6.38 -27.35 -14.47
CA SER A 314 5.18 -27.87 -13.83
C SER A 314 5.48 -28.53 -12.49
N ASP A 315 6.51 -29.40 -12.46
CA ASP A 315 6.92 -30.14 -11.26
C ASP A 315 7.40 -29.20 -10.16
N LEU A 316 8.24 -28.20 -10.51
CA LEU A 316 8.73 -27.21 -9.56
C LEU A 316 7.62 -26.28 -9.05
N LYS A 317 6.65 -25.91 -9.91
CA LYS A 317 5.46 -25.15 -9.50
C LYS A 317 4.54 -25.95 -8.58
N ALA A 318 4.41 -27.26 -8.79
CA ALA A 318 3.66 -28.12 -7.87
C ALA A 318 4.28 -28.07 -6.47
N LYS A 319 5.61 -28.24 -6.35
CA LYS A 319 6.34 -28.11 -5.08
C LYS A 319 6.19 -26.70 -4.46
N GLN A 320 6.16 -25.65 -5.27
CA GLN A 320 5.92 -24.28 -4.78
C GLN A 320 4.51 -24.14 -4.21
N THR A 321 3.51 -24.72 -4.87
CA THR A 321 2.11 -24.68 -4.41
C THR A 321 1.92 -25.46 -3.12
N ASP A 322 2.58 -26.62 -3.00
CA ASP A 322 2.52 -27.48 -1.82
C ASP A 322 3.41 -26.99 -0.65
N GLY A 323 4.19 -25.92 -0.88
CA GLY A 323 5.10 -25.35 0.12
C GLY A 323 6.32 -26.21 0.43
N THR A 324 6.65 -27.20 -0.41
CA THR A 324 7.79 -28.13 -0.25
C THR A 324 9.02 -27.72 -1.05
N ILE A 325 8.95 -26.65 -1.85
CA ILE A 325 10.03 -26.17 -2.70
C ILE A 325 11.19 -25.62 -1.87
N THR A 326 12.40 -26.11 -2.13
CA THR A 326 13.64 -25.58 -1.51
C THR A 326 14.06 -24.26 -2.16
N ASP A 327 14.97 -23.51 -1.51
CA ASP A 327 15.49 -22.26 -2.08
C ASP A 327 16.27 -22.51 -3.38
N ASP A 328 17.04 -23.60 -3.46
CA ASP A 328 17.70 -24.02 -4.71
C ASP A 328 16.69 -24.34 -5.82
N GLU A 329 15.61 -25.06 -5.52
CA GLU A 329 14.54 -25.35 -6.49
C GLU A 329 13.79 -24.09 -6.93
N LYS A 330 13.75 -23.03 -6.13
CA LYS A 330 13.21 -21.71 -6.56
C LYS A 330 14.10 -21.09 -7.65
N LEU A 331 15.41 -21.20 -7.52
CA LEU A 331 16.36 -20.74 -8.55
C LEU A 331 16.22 -21.57 -9.84
N GLN A 332 16.08 -22.90 -9.70
CA GLN A 332 15.80 -23.79 -10.82
C GLN A 332 14.49 -23.40 -11.54
N LEU A 333 13.42 -23.14 -10.78
CA LEU A 333 12.13 -22.72 -11.34
C LEU A 333 12.26 -21.41 -12.13
N ALA A 334 12.92 -20.42 -11.55
CA ALA A 334 13.13 -19.13 -12.20
C ALA A 334 13.96 -19.28 -13.49
N ALA A 335 15.00 -20.11 -13.47
CA ALA A 335 15.82 -20.42 -14.63
C ALA A 335 15.02 -21.14 -15.72
N ALA A 336 14.28 -22.20 -15.37
CA ALA A 336 13.44 -22.96 -16.31
C ALA A 336 12.36 -22.08 -16.95
N GLN A 337 11.72 -21.19 -16.17
CA GLN A 337 10.74 -20.23 -16.69
C GLN A 337 11.35 -19.26 -17.70
N ALA A 338 12.57 -18.76 -17.46
CA ALA A 338 13.28 -17.89 -18.40
C ALA A 338 13.59 -18.62 -19.72
N VAL A 339 13.98 -19.89 -19.65
CA VAL A 339 14.23 -20.71 -20.86
C VAL A 339 12.93 -21.00 -21.60
N VAL A 340 11.85 -21.36 -20.90
CA VAL A 340 10.52 -21.57 -21.51
C VAL A 340 10.02 -20.33 -22.23
N ALA A 341 10.27 -19.14 -21.67
CA ALA A 341 9.87 -17.87 -22.29
C ALA A 341 10.51 -17.66 -23.68
N VAL A 342 11.72 -18.18 -23.91
CA VAL A 342 12.42 -18.09 -25.18
C VAL A 342 12.16 -19.34 -26.03
N ALA A 343 12.59 -20.52 -25.58
CA ALA A 343 12.53 -21.77 -26.35
C ALA A 343 11.10 -22.31 -26.54
N GLY A 344 10.14 -21.93 -25.69
CA GLY A 344 8.72 -22.27 -25.80
C GLY A 344 7.91 -21.37 -26.75
N SER A 345 8.44 -20.21 -27.14
CA SER A 345 7.76 -19.27 -28.03
C SER A 345 7.77 -19.75 -29.49
N ASP A 346 6.61 -19.67 -30.16
CA ASP A 346 6.49 -20.00 -31.60
C ASP A 346 7.13 -18.90 -32.49
N THR A 347 7.44 -17.73 -31.93
CA THR A 347 8.09 -16.61 -32.61
C THR A 347 9.61 -16.58 -32.41
N ALA A 348 10.17 -17.46 -31.54
CA ALA A 348 11.59 -17.51 -31.29
C ALA A 348 12.39 -18.01 -32.50
N VAL A 349 13.49 -17.36 -32.79
CA VAL A 349 14.45 -17.82 -33.79
C VAL A 349 15.28 -18.96 -33.18
N LEU A 350 14.82 -20.19 -33.37
CA LEU A 350 15.49 -21.40 -32.88
C LEU A 350 16.55 -21.95 -33.83
N SER A 351 16.53 -21.57 -35.10
CA SER A 351 17.58 -21.90 -36.06
C SER A 351 18.90 -21.24 -35.64
N ARG A 352 19.93 -22.05 -35.44
CA ARG A 352 21.26 -21.62 -35.00
C ARG A 352 22.16 -21.45 -36.21
N THR A 353 22.59 -20.23 -36.52
CA THR A 353 23.52 -19.95 -37.60
C THR A 353 24.95 -20.07 -37.08
N GLN A 354 25.79 -20.89 -37.69
CA GLN A 354 27.19 -21.02 -37.33
C GLN A 354 28.00 -19.80 -37.83
N ASN A 355 28.67 -19.16 -36.92
CA ASN A 355 29.56 -18.00 -37.21
C ASN A 355 30.95 -18.48 -37.68
N ASP A 356 31.74 -17.59 -38.29
CA ASP A 356 33.10 -17.90 -38.79
C ASP A 356 34.05 -18.36 -37.66
N ASP A 357 33.82 -17.96 -36.42
CA ASP A 357 34.59 -18.36 -35.22
C ASP A 357 34.15 -19.69 -34.60
N GLY A 358 33.13 -20.36 -35.20
CA GLY A 358 32.58 -21.62 -34.72
C GLY A 358 31.51 -21.50 -33.63
N THR A 359 31.16 -20.28 -33.20
CA THR A 359 29.99 -20.04 -32.30
C THR A 359 28.70 -20.07 -33.08
N TYR A 360 27.57 -20.04 -32.38
CA TYR A 360 26.25 -20.06 -32.99
C TYR A 360 25.44 -18.81 -32.61
N SER A 361 24.52 -18.43 -33.49
CA SER A 361 23.63 -17.28 -33.29
C SER A 361 22.16 -17.72 -33.43
N SER A 362 21.41 -17.59 -32.34
CA SER A 362 19.97 -17.76 -32.23
C SER A 362 19.48 -17.06 -30.96
N ASP A 363 18.16 -17.03 -30.71
CA ASP A 363 17.62 -16.54 -29.43
C ASP A 363 18.09 -17.40 -28.25
N ILE A 364 18.34 -18.68 -28.47
CA ILE A 364 18.88 -19.60 -27.47
C ILE A 364 20.35 -19.28 -27.17
N ASP A 365 21.16 -19.06 -28.20
CA ASP A 365 22.59 -18.71 -28.06
C ASP A 365 22.75 -17.36 -27.39
N ALA A 366 21.94 -16.37 -27.78
CA ALA A 366 21.91 -15.06 -27.12
C ALA A 366 21.58 -15.14 -25.62
N LEU A 367 20.70 -16.08 -25.23
CA LEU A 367 20.38 -16.31 -23.83
C LEU A 367 21.52 -17.04 -23.11
N LEU A 368 22.23 -17.98 -23.75
CA LEU A 368 23.42 -18.63 -23.22
C LEU A 368 24.55 -17.61 -22.98
N ASP A 369 24.81 -16.75 -23.96
CA ASP A 369 25.84 -15.70 -23.87
C ASP A 369 25.53 -14.68 -22.79
N LYS A 370 24.25 -14.29 -22.69
CA LYS A 370 23.80 -13.40 -21.63
C LYS A 370 23.98 -14.02 -20.25
N ALA A 371 23.68 -15.31 -20.08
CA ALA A 371 23.89 -16.00 -18.82
C ALA A 371 25.38 -16.05 -18.44
N ALA A 372 26.26 -16.34 -19.43
CA ALA A 372 27.70 -16.38 -19.22
C ALA A 372 28.26 -15.00 -18.83
N SER A 373 27.87 -13.94 -19.56
CA SER A 373 28.33 -12.58 -19.26
C SER A 373 27.83 -12.10 -17.89
N THR A 374 26.59 -12.41 -17.51
CA THR A 374 26.04 -12.09 -16.20
C THR A 374 26.83 -12.76 -15.07
N ILE A 375 27.21 -14.04 -15.22
CA ILE A 375 28.04 -14.74 -14.24
C ILE A 375 29.39 -14.01 -14.09
N THR A 376 30.06 -13.68 -15.21
CA THR A 376 31.36 -12.99 -15.19
C THR A 376 31.26 -11.62 -14.52
N GLU A 377 30.22 -10.84 -14.82
CA GLU A 377 29.98 -9.54 -14.19
C GLU A 377 29.74 -9.65 -12.68
N ASN A 378 28.97 -10.65 -12.27
CA ASN A 378 28.69 -10.90 -10.85
C ASN A 378 29.95 -11.38 -10.10
N GLU A 379 30.75 -12.25 -10.71
CA GLU A 379 32.04 -12.70 -10.13
C GLU A 379 33.00 -11.52 -9.95
N ALA A 380 33.05 -10.59 -10.91
CA ALA A 380 33.84 -9.37 -10.78
C ALA A 380 33.37 -8.48 -9.61
N LYS A 381 32.05 -8.33 -9.43
CA LYS A 381 31.48 -7.60 -8.27
C LYS A 381 31.76 -8.29 -6.94
N ILE A 382 31.71 -9.62 -6.88
CA ILE A 382 32.07 -10.38 -5.69
C ILE A 382 33.54 -10.15 -5.33
N ALA A 383 34.43 -10.18 -6.32
CA ALA A 383 35.87 -9.90 -6.12
C ALA A 383 36.11 -8.45 -5.63
N GLU A 384 35.31 -7.50 -6.10
CA GLU A 384 35.35 -6.12 -5.60
C GLU A 384 34.97 -6.04 -4.12
N PHE A 385 33.94 -6.75 -3.66
CA PHE A 385 33.58 -6.80 -2.23
C PHE A 385 34.70 -7.41 -1.36
N TYR A 386 35.39 -8.45 -1.82
CA TYR A 386 36.55 -8.97 -1.12
C TYR A 386 37.69 -7.94 -1.03
N THR A 387 37.93 -7.20 -2.13
CA THR A 387 38.92 -6.13 -2.15
C THR A 387 38.55 -5.01 -1.18
N GLN A 388 37.27 -4.58 -1.17
CA GLN A 388 36.78 -3.54 -0.26
C GLN A 388 36.83 -3.98 1.21
N ALA A 389 36.59 -5.25 1.48
CA ALA A 389 36.74 -5.84 2.81
C ALA A 389 38.21 -6.05 3.23
N GLY A 390 39.14 -5.92 2.30
CA GLY A 390 40.57 -6.16 2.53
C GLY A 390 40.87 -7.62 2.86
N VAL A 391 40.15 -8.59 2.28
CA VAL A 391 40.30 -10.03 2.52
C VAL A 391 40.89 -10.73 1.30
N ASP A 392 41.69 -11.76 1.54
CA ASP A 392 42.16 -12.69 0.52
C ASP A 392 41.11 -13.79 0.30
N SER A 393 40.48 -13.77 -0.88
CA SER A 393 39.44 -14.73 -1.25
C SER A 393 39.97 -16.20 -1.34
N THR A 394 41.28 -16.40 -1.39
CA THR A 394 41.91 -17.73 -1.46
C THR A 394 42.23 -18.28 -0.07
N ASP A 395 42.19 -17.44 0.96
CA ASP A 395 42.45 -17.84 2.35
C ASP A 395 41.15 -18.33 3.02
N ALA A 396 41.07 -19.63 3.25
CA ALA A 396 39.91 -20.29 3.88
C ALA A 396 39.64 -19.83 5.33
N THR A 397 40.55 -19.11 5.96
CA THR A 397 40.35 -18.50 7.28
C THR A 397 39.63 -17.15 7.17
N GLN A 398 39.71 -16.50 6.03
CA GLN A 398 39.09 -15.19 5.76
C GLN A 398 37.79 -15.29 4.96
N VAL A 399 37.71 -16.27 4.05
CA VAL A 399 36.53 -16.50 3.20
C VAL A 399 36.18 -17.98 3.18
N ASP A 400 34.90 -18.28 3.45
CA ASP A 400 34.36 -19.62 3.33
C ASP A 400 34.36 -20.06 1.86
N SER A 401 35.10 -21.08 1.53
CA SER A 401 35.28 -21.54 0.13
C SER A 401 33.99 -22.11 -0.50
N THR A 402 33.00 -22.49 0.31
CA THR A 402 31.75 -23.08 -0.16
C THR A 402 30.69 -21.98 -0.41
N THR A 403 30.55 -21.08 0.55
CA THR A 403 29.51 -20.04 0.54
C THR A 403 30.02 -18.67 0.09
N GLY A 404 31.34 -18.52 -0.09
CA GLY A 404 31.97 -17.23 -0.40
C GLY A 404 31.80 -16.18 0.70
N LYS A 405 31.34 -16.56 1.88
CA LYS A 405 31.10 -15.65 2.99
C LYS A 405 32.41 -15.18 3.60
N ILE A 406 32.54 -13.87 3.82
CA ILE A 406 33.65 -13.29 4.56
C ILE A 406 33.51 -13.70 6.04
N LEU A 407 34.54 -14.34 6.57
CA LEU A 407 34.62 -14.86 7.95
C LEU A 407 35.44 -13.96 8.87
N LEU A 408 36.25 -13.04 8.30
CA LEU A 408 37.20 -12.23 9.06
C LEU A 408 36.43 -11.30 10.02
N ASP A 409 36.58 -11.53 11.32
CA ASP A 409 36.03 -10.67 12.36
C ASP A 409 36.92 -9.43 12.61
N TYR A 410 36.36 -8.43 13.30
CA TYR A 410 37.07 -7.17 13.55
C TYR A 410 38.37 -7.36 14.36
N ASP A 411 38.32 -8.16 15.39
CA ASP A 411 39.48 -8.29 16.31
C ASP A 411 40.66 -8.96 15.61
N THR A 412 40.40 -9.95 14.75
CA THR A 412 41.39 -10.59 13.88
C THR A 412 41.83 -9.63 12.76
N ALA A 413 40.90 -8.89 12.18
CA ALA A 413 41.16 -7.92 11.10
C ALA A 413 42.13 -6.83 11.58
N ILE A 414 41.84 -6.19 12.72
CA ILE A 414 42.69 -5.11 13.25
C ILE A 414 44.06 -5.61 13.69
N ALA A 415 44.14 -6.82 14.27
CA ALA A 415 45.40 -7.45 14.62
C ALA A 415 46.26 -7.76 13.38
N GLY A 416 45.65 -8.05 12.25
CA GLY A 416 46.28 -8.28 10.95
C GLY A 416 46.50 -7.05 10.11
N SER A 417 46.25 -5.84 10.62
CA SER A 417 46.37 -4.55 9.90
C SER A 417 45.50 -4.52 8.64
N ASN A 418 44.27 -5.02 8.75
CA ASN A 418 43.29 -4.91 7.67
C ASN A 418 42.88 -3.45 7.46
N SER A 419 43.00 -2.95 6.24
CA SER A 419 42.77 -1.55 5.90
C SER A 419 41.34 -1.06 6.20
N LEU A 420 40.32 -1.91 6.04
CA LEU A 420 38.93 -1.58 6.37
C LEU A 420 38.77 -1.43 7.90
N ALA A 421 39.30 -2.37 8.70
CA ALA A 421 39.24 -2.31 10.14
C ALA A 421 40.00 -1.08 10.71
N GLU A 422 41.20 -0.81 10.18
CA GLU A 422 41.98 0.40 10.53
C GLU A 422 41.24 1.70 10.17
N SER A 423 40.56 1.75 9.02
CA SER A 423 39.79 2.91 8.62
C SER A 423 38.64 3.20 9.60
N TYR A 424 37.93 2.18 10.06
CA TYR A 424 36.86 2.34 11.04
C TYR A 424 37.41 2.70 12.44
N GLN A 425 38.58 2.16 12.82
CA GLN A 425 39.23 2.54 14.07
C GLN A 425 39.67 4.00 14.05
N THR A 426 40.28 4.45 12.97
CA THR A 426 40.67 5.85 12.79
C THR A 426 39.46 6.78 12.83
N ALA A 427 38.39 6.44 12.13
CA ALA A 427 37.18 7.24 12.12
C ALA A 427 36.51 7.33 13.53
N ALA A 428 36.51 6.24 14.28
CA ALA A 428 36.01 6.22 15.64
C ALA A 428 36.88 7.05 16.61
N GLN A 429 38.22 7.01 16.44
CA GLN A 429 39.16 7.83 17.21
C GLN A 429 38.95 9.33 16.92
N GLU A 430 38.79 9.71 15.66
CA GLU A 430 38.51 11.08 15.29
C GLU A 430 37.19 11.60 15.91
N GLN A 431 36.17 10.76 15.99
CA GLN A 431 34.92 11.11 16.65
C GLN A 431 35.12 11.32 18.17
N TYR A 432 35.89 10.46 18.83
CA TYR A 432 36.22 10.57 20.23
C TYR A 432 37.00 11.86 20.54
N ASP A 433 38.05 12.13 19.75
CA ASP A 433 38.88 13.34 19.90
C ASP A 433 38.06 14.62 19.65
N TYR A 434 37.15 14.55 18.67
CA TYR A 434 36.24 15.67 18.41
C TYR A 434 35.27 15.89 19.57
N ALA A 435 34.70 14.83 20.14
CA ALA A 435 33.84 14.89 21.31
C ALA A 435 34.56 15.56 22.51
N GLN A 436 35.83 15.21 22.72
CA GLN A 436 36.66 15.83 23.78
C GLN A 436 36.79 17.34 23.54
N LYS A 437 37.14 17.77 22.30
CA LYS A 437 37.22 19.19 21.95
C LYS A 437 35.93 19.95 22.19
N MET A 438 34.78 19.33 21.87
CA MET A 438 33.46 19.94 22.05
C MET A 438 33.12 20.12 23.53
N VAL A 439 33.41 19.10 24.36
CA VAL A 439 33.17 19.19 25.81
C VAL A 439 34.10 20.25 26.46
N ASP A 440 35.38 20.24 26.11
CA ASP A 440 36.33 21.20 26.61
C ASP A 440 35.95 22.66 26.25
N ALA A 441 35.52 22.87 25.00
CA ALA A 441 35.06 24.20 24.56
C ALA A 441 33.75 24.61 25.27
N TYR A 442 32.81 23.68 25.47
CA TYR A 442 31.59 23.99 26.22
C TYR A 442 31.86 24.35 27.70
N ASP A 443 32.81 23.69 28.32
CA ASP A 443 33.23 23.99 29.67
C ASP A 443 33.84 25.40 29.78
N VAL A 444 34.62 25.83 28.79
CA VAL A 444 35.15 27.21 28.70
C VAL A 444 34.01 28.21 28.60
N VAL A 445 33.02 27.97 27.74
CA VAL A 445 31.85 28.84 27.53
C VAL A 445 31.04 28.95 28.84
N THR A 446 30.80 27.83 29.50
CA THR A 446 30.04 27.76 30.74
C THR A 446 30.76 28.48 31.88
N LYS A 447 32.09 28.31 31.99
CA LYS A 447 32.90 29.03 32.97
C LYS A 447 32.81 30.54 32.76
N TYR A 448 32.99 31.04 31.52
CA TYR A 448 32.89 32.46 31.21
C TYR A 448 31.50 33.02 31.50
N GLN A 449 30.43 32.30 31.18
CA GLN A 449 29.06 32.73 31.47
C GLN A 449 28.76 32.83 32.97
N ASN A 450 29.36 31.95 33.78
CA ASN A 450 29.22 31.98 35.23
C ASN A 450 30.11 33.04 35.89
N ASP A 451 31.33 33.23 35.39
CA ASP A 451 32.30 34.22 35.84
C ASP A 451 33.17 34.64 34.66
N SER A 452 32.90 35.83 34.10
CA SER A 452 33.61 36.38 32.95
C SER A 452 35.10 36.68 33.20
N THR A 453 35.56 36.57 34.47
CA THR A 453 36.98 36.72 34.81
C THR A 453 37.72 35.37 34.88
N SER A 454 36.99 34.25 34.78
CA SER A 454 37.53 32.89 34.90
C SER A 454 38.37 32.42 33.71
N VAL A 455 38.08 32.95 32.52
CA VAL A 455 38.80 32.73 31.27
C VAL A 455 38.92 34.03 30.48
N THR A 456 39.89 34.12 29.58
CA THR A 456 40.04 35.33 28.75
C THR A 456 38.96 35.41 27.66
N GLU A 457 38.65 36.64 27.23
CA GLU A 457 37.73 36.87 26.10
C GLU A 457 38.17 36.10 24.85
N SER A 458 39.50 36.04 24.60
CA SER A 458 40.04 35.29 23.45
C SER A 458 39.77 33.82 23.53
N GLU A 459 39.90 33.18 24.70
CA GLU A 459 39.58 31.78 24.96
C GLU A 459 38.07 31.52 24.81
N TYR A 460 37.24 32.43 25.32
CA TYR A 460 35.80 32.37 25.14
C TYR A 460 35.38 32.43 23.68
N GLN A 461 35.91 33.37 22.91
CA GLN A 461 35.62 33.49 21.48
C GLN A 461 36.14 32.29 20.70
N ALA A 462 37.32 31.76 21.04
CA ALA A 462 37.85 30.51 20.44
C ALA A 462 36.95 29.30 20.76
N ALA A 463 36.44 29.23 21.99
CA ALA A 463 35.51 28.16 22.39
C ALA A 463 34.18 28.27 21.65
N LEU A 464 33.59 29.47 21.52
CA LEU A 464 32.38 29.68 20.70
C LEU A 464 32.60 29.28 19.27
N SER A 465 33.74 29.63 18.69
CA SER A 465 34.14 29.21 17.34
C SER A 465 34.26 27.67 17.24
N THR A 466 34.86 27.02 18.26
CA THR A 466 34.95 25.55 18.30
C THR A 466 33.58 24.88 18.33
N LEU A 467 32.66 25.43 19.12
CA LEU A 467 31.28 24.99 19.23
C LEU A 467 30.42 25.32 18.01
N GLY A 468 30.92 26.12 17.07
CA GLY A 468 30.15 26.54 15.90
C GLY A 468 29.07 27.56 16.22
N VAL A 469 29.22 28.28 17.34
CA VAL A 469 28.30 29.36 17.69
C VAL A 469 28.69 30.61 16.93
N SER A 470 27.77 31.12 16.10
CA SER A 470 27.98 32.38 15.39
C SER A 470 27.77 33.55 16.31
N THR A 471 28.79 34.38 16.43
CA THR A 471 28.74 35.62 17.18
C THR A 471 28.37 36.85 16.32
N THR A 472 28.23 36.69 15.02
CA THR A 472 27.92 37.75 14.05
C THR A 472 26.54 37.54 13.43
N THR A 473 25.71 38.58 13.49
CA THR A 473 24.43 38.71 12.78
C THR A 473 24.65 39.40 11.41
N ASP A 474 25.42 38.79 10.53
CA ASP A 474 25.53 39.27 9.14
C ASP A 474 24.34 38.77 8.34
N ALA A 475 23.81 39.60 7.42
CA ALA A 475 22.73 39.24 6.48
C ALA A 475 23.10 38.03 5.55
N ASN A 476 24.38 37.69 5.48
CA ASN A 476 24.90 36.54 4.77
C ASN A 476 25.10 35.30 5.65
N SER A 477 24.86 35.38 6.95
CA SER A 477 25.01 34.26 7.88
C SER A 477 23.83 33.26 7.76
N ALA A 478 24.03 32.06 8.27
CA ALA A 478 22.97 31.06 8.39
C ALA A 478 21.97 31.48 9.48
N VAL A 479 20.70 31.20 9.25
CA VAL A 479 19.63 31.45 10.23
C VAL A 479 18.97 30.12 10.61
N ARG A 480 18.94 29.84 11.91
CA ARG A 480 18.33 28.63 12.49
C ARG A 480 17.07 28.96 13.23
N ILE A 481 15.99 28.25 12.95
CA ILE A 481 14.75 28.24 13.72
C ILE A 481 14.62 26.85 14.33
N ALA A 482 14.56 26.77 15.65
CA ALA A 482 14.38 25.49 16.34
C ALA A 482 12.97 24.94 16.15
N GLY A 483 12.84 23.62 16.12
CA GLY A 483 11.56 22.95 16.18
C GLY A 483 10.90 23.17 17.56
N SER A 484 9.59 23.33 17.58
CA SER A 484 8.82 23.51 18.81
C SER A 484 7.57 22.67 18.85
N ASN A 485 7.18 22.23 20.04
CA ASN A 485 5.94 21.51 20.26
C ASN A 485 4.74 22.47 20.29
N ALA A 486 3.58 21.99 19.89
CA ALA A 486 2.34 22.69 20.17
C ALA A 486 1.96 22.55 21.66
N LYS A 487 1.35 23.59 22.22
CA LYS A 487 0.79 23.57 23.59
C LYS A 487 -0.61 24.16 23.57
N ILE A 488 -1.53 23.41 24.14
CA ILE A 488 -2.89 23.86 24.36
C ILE A 488 -3.27 23.68 25.82
N THR A 489 -4.23 24.46 26.27
CA THR A 489 -4.88 24.24 27.56
C THR A 489 -6.35 23.90 27.29
N LEU A 490 -6.82 22.79 27.82
CA LEU A 490 -8.21 22.36 27.74
C LEU A 490 -8.78 22.25 29.16
N ASN A 491 -9.79 23.05 29.49
CA ASN A 491 -10.36 23.18 30.83
C ASN A 491 -9.30 23.48 31.94
N GLY A 492 -8.25 24.23 31.61
CA GLY A 492 -7.16 24.56 32.53
C GLY A 492 -6.02 23.52 32.59
N ALA A 493 -6.19 22.32 32.02
CA ALA A 493 -5.12 21.33 31.90
C ALA A 493 -4.30 21.57 30.65
N THR A 494 -2.98 21.55 30.77
CA THR A 494 -2.06 21.74 29.63
C THR A 494 -1.73 20.43 28.97
N PHE A 495 -1.78 20.44 27.65
CA PHE A 495 -1.40 19.32 26.77
C PHE A 495 -0.35 19.79 25.77
N GLU A 496 0.63 18.94 25.52
CA GLU A 496 1.73 19.22 24.60
C GLU A 496 1.81 18.10 23.56
N ASN A 497 2.07 18.47 22.30
CA ASN A 497 2.26 17.50 21.22
C ASN A 497 3.29 18.04 20.20
N THR A 498 4.00 17.14 19.55
CA THR A 498 4.95 17.46 18.48
C THR A 498 4.29 18.00 17.22
N THR A 499 2.99 17.83 17.09
CA THR A 499 2.17 18.37 16.00
C THR A 499 1.06 19.27 16.53
N ASN A 500 0.43 20.04 15.65
CA ASN A 500 -0.73 20.88 16.01
C ASN A 500 -2.03 20.08 16.21
N ASN A 501 -1.99 18.74 16.13
CA ASN A 501 -3.12 17.86 16.30
C ASN A 501 -3.11 17.20 17.68
N PHE A 502 -4.20 17.30 18.39
CA PHE A 502 -4.38 16.72 19.73
C PHE A 502 -5.56 15.75 19.70
N SER A 503 -5.37 14.56 20.26
CA SER A 503 -6.45 13.61 20.50
C SER A 503 -6.62 13.47 22.01
N ILE A 504 -7.70 14.03 22.54
CA ILE A 504 -7.94 14.13 23.99
C ILE A 504 -9.38 13.72 24.27
N ASN A 505 -9.56 12.63 25.00
CA ASN A 505 -10.86 12.15 25.47
C ASN A 505 -11.93 12.12 24.36
N GLY A 506 -11.56 11.56 23.19
CA GLY A 506 -12.47 11.42 22.05
C GLY A 506 -12.61 12.69 21.20
N LEU A 507 -12.02 13.81 21.57
CA LEU A 507 -11.91 14.99 20.72
C LEU A 507 -10.62 14.97 19.94
N THR A 508 -10.69 15.32 18.66
CA THR A 508 -9.53 15.69 17.85
C THR A 508 -9.57 17.19 17.64
N ILE A 509 -8.52 17.85 18.10
CA ILE A 509 -8.37 19.31 18.04
C ILE A 509 -7.14 19.61 17.17
N GLN A 510 -7.32 20.34 16.08
CA GLN A 510 -6.23 20.84 15.24
C GLN A 510 -6.06 22.34 15.51
N ALA A 511 -5.02 22.72 16.22
CA ALA A 511 -4.68 24.10 16.48
C ALA A 511 -4.15 24.77 15.20
N THR A 512 -4.67 25.95 14.88
CA THR A 512 -4.31 26.71 13.66
C THR A 512 -3.70 28.07 13.95
N ALA A 513 -4.06 28.69 15.08
CA ALA A 513 -3.53 29.98 15.52
C ALA A 513 -3.49 30.11 17.06
N LEU A 514 -2.66 31.02 17.55
CA LEU A 514 -2.60 31.33 18.97
C LEU A 514 -3.83 32.11 19.40
N THR A 515 -4.45 31.74 20.52
CA THR A 515 -5.66 32.41 21.02
C THR A 515 -5.39 33.73 21.72
N GLY A 516 -4.13 34.01 22.15
CA GLY A 516 -3.82 35.16 22.96
C GLY A 516 -4.65 35.19 24.26
N ASP A 517 -5.41 36.25 24.45
CA ASP A 517 -6.30 36.42 25.61
C ASP A 517 -7.74 35.98 25.37
N GLU A 518 -8.06 35.55 24.13
CA GLU A 518 -9.40 35.08 23.80
C GLU A 518 -9.69 33.69 24.39
N THR A 519 -10.94 33.53 24.83
CA THR A 519 -11.45 32.23 25.29
C THR A 519 -12.24 31.54 24.16
N VAL A 520 -11.72 30.42 23.71
CA VAL A 520 -12.36 29.62 22.73
C VAL A 520 -13.12 28.47 23.41
N THR A 521 -14.34 28.22 23.00
CA THR A 521 -15.16 27.14 23.57
C THR A 521 -15.45 26.06 22.53
N ILE A 522 -15.33 24.82 22.97
CA ILE A 522 -15.69 23.62 22.20
C ILE A 522 -16.94 23.02 22.85
N THR A 523 -18.01 22.87 22.08
CA THR A 523 -19.22 22.20 22.54
C THR A 523 -19.35 20.87 21.85
N THR A 524 -19.50 19.80 22.61
CA THR A 524 -19.70 18.43 22.11
C THR A 524 -21.11 17.97 22.45
N ASP A 525 -21.87 17.61 21.44
CA ASP A 525 -23.24 17.13 21.56
C ASP A 525 -23.47 15.86 20.73
N THR A 526 -24.65 15.28 20.85
CA THR A 526 -25.10 14.20 19.96
C THR A 526 -25.23 14.74 18.54
N ASP A 527 -24.66 14.02 17.57
CA ASP A 527 -24.75 14.39 16.14
C ASP A 527 -26.12 13.97 15.58
N VAL A 528 -27.10 14.83 15.73
CA VAL A 528 -28.46 14.59 15.25
C VAL A 528 -28.48 14.37 13.73
N ASP A 529 -27.72 15.15 12.97
CA ASP A 529 -27.65 15.03 11.53
C ASP A 529 -26.98 13.72 11.11
N GLY A 530 -25.85 13.36 11.74
CA GLY A 530 -25.15 12.09 11.45
C GLY A 530 -26.01 10.86 11.77
N ILE A 531 -26.75 10.88 12.88
CA ILE A 531 -27.67 9.78 13.22
C ILE A 531 -28.83 9.72 12.19
N TYR A 532 -29.39 10.87 11.82
CA TYR A 532 -30.42 10.97 10.79
C TYR A 532 -29.94 10.38 9.47
N ASP A 533 -28.74 10.79 8.99
CA ASP A 533 -28.16 10.32 7.75
C ASP A 533 -27.92 8.80 7.78
N THR A 534 -27.41 8.27 8.90
CA THR A 534 -27.24 6.81 9.08
C THR A 534 -28.56 6.04 8.94
N ILE A 535 -29.64 6.57 9.51
CA ILE A 535 -30.98 5.98 9.38
C ILE A 535 -31.50 6.12 7.95
N LYS A 536 -31.35 7.29 7.35
CA LYS A 536 -31.75 7.56 5.97
C LYS A 536 -31.04 6.64 4.97
N ASP A 537 -29.74 6.45 5.11
CA ASP A 537 -28.94 5.57 4.26
C ASP A 537 -29.41 4.11 4.38
N MET A 538 -29.67 3.63 5.59
CA MET A 538 -30.20 2.28 5.82
C MET A 538 -31.58 2.08 5.17
N LEU A 539 -32.46 3.09 5.27
CA LEU A 539 -33.79 3.04 4.62
C LEU A 539 -33.69 3.14 3.11
N SER A 540 -32.76 3.95 2.60
CA SER A 540 -32.51 4.08 1.16
C SER A 540 -32.07 2.78 0.53
N GLU A 541 -31.10 2.11 1.14
CA GLU A 541 -30.65 0.79 0.67
C GLU A 541 -31.73 -0.29 0.79
N TYR A 542 -32.52 -0.27 1.88
CA TYR A 542 -33.70 -1.11 1.99
C TYR A 542 -34.68 -0.86 0.86
N ASN A 543 -34.98 0.41 0.57
CA ASN A 543 -35.91 0.82 -0.47
C ASN A 543 -35.44 0.37 -1.86
N GLU A 544 -34.16 0.55 -2.19
CA GLU A 544 -33.59 0.09 -3.46
C GLU A 544 -33.68 -1.43 -3.60
N LEU A 545 -33.37 -2.15 -2.52
CA LEU A 545 -33.46 -3.60 -2.51
C LEU A 545 -34.90 -4.07 -2.69
N ILE A 546 -35.85 -3.57 -1.87
CA ILE A 546 -37.24 -4.01 -1.93
C ILE A 546 -37.88 -3.70 -3.29
N LYS A 547 -37.54 -2.54 -3.87
CA LYS A 547 -37.99 -2.16 -5.23
C LYS A 547 -37.48 -3.14 -6.28
N THR A 548 -36.17 -3.48 -6.22
CA THR A 548 -35.57 -4.49 -7.13
C THR A 548 -36.26 -5.85 -7.02
N LEU A 549 -36.58 -6.29 -5.78
CA LEU A 549 -37.26 -7.54 -5.56
C LEU A 549 -38.71 -7.52 -6.07
N ASP A 550 -39.45 -6.43 -5.80
CA ASP A 550 -40.81 -6.23 -6.27
C ASP A 550 -40.88 -6.14 -7.81
N GLU A 551 -39.92 -5.48 -8.45
CA GLU A 551 -39.81 -5.41 -9.92
C GLU A 551 -39.62 -6.81 -10.52
N ALA A 552 -38.74 -7.63 -9.95
CA ALA A 552 -38.52 -8.99 -10.41
C ALA A 552 -39.78 -9.88 -10.20
N TYR A 553 -40.47 -9.71 -9.08
CA TYR A 553 -41.71 -10.45 -8.76
C TYR A 553 -42.90 -10.02 -9.61
N ASN A 554 -43.07 -8.74 -9.86
CA ASN A 554 -44.18 -8.17 -10.63
C ASN A 554 -43.87 -8.01 -12.13
N ALA A 555 -42.74 -8.52 -12.59
CA ALA A 555 -42.32 -8.41 -13.98
C ALA A 555 -43.44 -8.78 -14.97
N GLU A 556 -43.44 -8.20 -16.15
CA GLU A 556 -44.37 -8.53 -17.22
C GLU A 556 -44.25 -10.00 -17.65
N SER A 557 -45.33 -10.56 -18.16
CA SER A 557 -45.33 -11.93 -18.69
C SER A 557 -44.60 -12.00 -20.03
N ALA A 558 -43.70 -12.96 -20.17
CA ALA A 558 -43.08 -13.33 -21.46
C ALA A 558 -43.77 -14.56 -22.07
N SER A 559 -45.09 -14.69 -21.90
CA SER A 559 -45.83 -15.77 -22.53
C SER A 559 -45.66 -15.74 -24.05
N GLY A 560 -45.29 -16.87 -24.65
CA GLY A 560 -45.00 -16.99 -26.09
C GLY A 560 -43.57 -16.58 -26.50
N TYR A 561 -42.73 -16.18 -25.55
CA TYR A 561 -41.31 -15.97 -25.79
C TYR A 561 -40.50 -17.15 -25.22
N GLU A 562 -39.62 -17.71 -26.03
CA GLU A 562 -38.71 -18.79 -25.65
C GLU A 562 -37.28 -18.42 -26.07
N PRO A 563 -36.25 -18.95 -25.37
CA PRO A 563 -34.88 -18.77 -25.80
C PRO A 563 -34.71 -19.15 -27.26
N LEU A 564 -33.96 -18.33 -28.00
CA LEU A 564 -33.73 -18.52 -29.40
C LEU A 564 -32.66 -19.62 -29.62
N THR A 565 -32.89 -20.48 -30.65
CA THR A 565 -31.84 -21.36 -31.17
C THR A 565 -30.87 -20.56 -32.03
N ASP A 566 -29.70 -21.14 -32.34
CA ASP A 566 -28.71 -20.48 -33.21
C ASP A 566 -29.29 -20.16 -34.59
N ASP A 567 -30.08 -21.12 -35.18
CA ASP A 567 -30.77 -20.91 -36.45
C ASP A 567 -31.81 -19.76 -36.42
N GLU A 568 -32.49 -19.58 -35.27
CA GLU A 568 -33.43 -18.46 -35.05
C GLU A 568 -32.68 -17.13 -34.90
N LYS A 569 -31.53 -17.12 -34.20
CA LYS A 569 -30.69 -15.94 -34.06
C LYS A 569 -30.09 -15.46 -35.39
N ASP A 570 -29.64 -16.35 -36.20
CA ASP A 570 -29.06 -16.04 -37.53
C ASP A 570 -30.03 -15.27 -38.45
N SER A 571 -31.34 -15.36 -38.18
CA SER A 571 -32.39 -14.65 -38.92
C SER A 571 -32.86 -13.34 -38.32
N MET A 572 -32.25 -12.91 -37.21
CA MET A 572 -32.61 -11.67 -36.45
C MET A 572 -31.40 -10.75 -36.33
N SER A 573 -31.65 -9.47 -36.12
CA SER A 573 -30.58 -8.54 -35.76
C SER A 573 -30.22 -8.66 -34.26
N ASP A 574 -28.99 -8.25 -33.89
CA ASP A 574 -28.52 -8.26 -32.50
C ASP A 574 -29.46 -7.51 -31.57
N ASP A 575 -29.99 -6.37 -31.99
CA ASP A 575 -30.96 -5.58 -31.24
C ASP A 575 -32.30 -6.32 -31.00
N GLU A 576 -32.77 -7.10 -31.97
CA GLU A 576 -33.98 -7.90 -31.85
C GLU A 576 -33.76 -9.08 -30.92
N ILE A 577 -32.61 -9.76 -31.04
CA ILE A 577 -32.20 -10.86 -30.15
C ILE A 577 -32.13 -10.34 -28.70
N GLU A 578 -31.45 -9.21 -28.47
CA GLU A 578 -31.32 -8.62 -27.13
C GLU A 578 -32.69 -8.29 -26.52
N LYS A 579 -33.56 -7.63 -27.26
CA LYS A 579 -34.93 -7.31 -26.79
C LYS A 579 -35.75 -8.55 -26.51
N TRP A 580 -35.64 -9.56 -27.35
CA TRP A 580 -36.34 -10.82 -27.19
C TRP A 580 -35.89 -11.55 -25.94
N GLU A 581 -34.58 -11.75 -25.81
CA GLU A 581 -34.00 -12.44 -24.67
C GLU A 581 -34.18 -11.67 -23.35
N THR A 582 -34.08 -10.33 -23.36
CA THR A 582 -34.28 -9.46 -22.19
C THR A 582 -35.71 -9.64 -21.65
N LYS A 583 -36.71 -9.68 -22.53
CA LYS A 583 -38.10 -9.90 -22.12
C LYS A 583 -38.29 -11.24 -21.40
N ILE A 584 -37.60 -12.30 -21.83
CA ILE A 584 -37.61 -13.60 -21.15
C ILE A 584 -36.89 -13.49 -19.81
N LYS A 585 -35.65 -12.96 -19.82
CA LYS A 585 -34.79 -12.83 -18.61
C LYS A 585 -35.49 -12.04 -17.52
N ASP A 586 -36.17 -10.97 -17.84
CA ASP A 586 -36.89 -10.16 -16.86
C ASP A 586 -38.06 -10.87 -16.24
N SER A 587 -38.75 -11.74 -16.98
CA SER A 587 -39.91 -12.50 -16.48
C SER A 587 -39.59 -13.71 -15.62
N LEU A 588 -38.31 -14.12 -15.51
CA LEU A 588 -37.91 -15.41 -14.93
C LEU A 588 -38.29 -15.60 -13.46
N LEU A 589 -38.35 -14.53 -12.70
CA LEU A 589 -38.75 -14.56 -11.28
C LEU A 589 -40.17 -14.00 -11.05
N ARG A 590 -40.93 -13.82 -12.13
CA ARG A 590 -42.31 -13.38 -12.04
C ARG A 590 -43.15 -14.38 -11.25
N ARG A 591 -43.78 -13.88 -10.17
CA ARG A 591 -44.63 -14.70 -9.25
C ARG A 591 -43.85 -15.87 -8.63
N ASP A 592 -42.57 -15.77 -8.47
CA ASP A 592 -41.78 -16.80 -7.78
C ASP A 592 -42.08 -16.79 -6.30
N SER A 593 -42.49 -17.95 -5.75
CA SER A 593 -42.93 -18.07 -4.37
C SER A 593 -41.84 -17.86 -3.33
N THR A 594 -40.57 -18.17 -3.71
CA THR A 594 -39.41 -17.95 -2.85
C THR A 594 -39.12 -16.46 -2.72
N LEU A 595 -39.17 -15.76 -3.84
CA LEU A 595 -39.02 -14.31 -3.88
C LEU A 595 -40.11 -13.59 -3.09
N ASP A 596 -41.38 -14.01 -3.26
CA ASP A 596 -42.51 -13.51 -2.48
C ASP A 596 -42.30 -13.69 -0.98
N GLY A 597 -41.84 -14.86 -0.56
CA GLY A 597 -41.56 -15.16 0.84
C GLY A 597 -40.44 -14.28 1.44
N ILE A 598 -39.47 -13.87 0.65
CA ILE A 598 -38.42 -12.91 1.07
C ILE A 598 -39.02 -11.50 1.19
N ILE A 599 -39.70 -11.02 0.16
CA ILE A 599 -40.34 -9.71 0.10
C ILE A 599 -41.31 -9.54 1.29
N SER A 600 -42.20 -10.50 1.48
CA SER A 600 -43.20 -10.46 2.54
C SER A 600 -42.57 -10.48 3.93
N SER A 601 -41.48 -11.28 4.13
CA SER A 601 -40.77 -11.31 5.41
C SER A 601 -40.03 -9.98 5.68
N MET A 602 -39.41 -9.37 4.70
CA MET A 602 -38.76 -8.05 4.83
C MET A 602 -39.79 -6.97 5.18
N LYS A 603 -40.87 -6.86 4.41
CA LYS A 603 -41.94 -5.87 4.64
C LYS A 603 -42.58 -6.03 6.01
N SER A 604 -42.90 -7.27 6.41
CA SER A 604 -43.53 -7.52 7.73
C SER A 604 -42.58 -7.18 8.88
N THR A 605 -41.29 -7.45 8.75
CA THR A 605 -40.28 -7.10 9.78
C THR A 605 -40.15 -5.58 9.94
N MET A 606 -40.15 -4.83 8.86
CA MET A 606 -40.05 -3.36 8.88
C MET A 606 -41.33 -2.71 9.47
N LEU A 607 -42.47 -3.32 9.30
CA LEU A 607 -43.75 -2.84 9.87
C LEU A 607 -44.00 -3.30 11.28
N ALA A 608 -43.21 -4.23 11.80
CA ALA A 608 -43.37 -4.75 13.13
C ALA A 608 -43.06 -3.70 14.21
N GLY A 609 -43.87 -3.67 15.26
CA GLY A 609 -43.61 -2.85 16.44
C GLY A 609 -42.43 -3.40 17.25
N ILE A 610 -41.63 -2.50 17.80
CA ILE A 610 -40.53 -2.82 18.71
C ILE A 610 -40.85 -2.29 20.08
N THR A 611 -40.73 -3.13 21.12
CA THR A 611 -40.99 -2.73 22.49
C THR A 611 -39.73 -2.26 23.18
N ILE A 612 -39.71 -0.99 23.59
CA ILE A 612 -38.65 -0.36 24.37
C ILE A 612 -39.28 0.14 25.67
N ASP A 613 -38.73 -0.24 26.79
CA ASP A 613 -39.21 0.14 28.13
C ASP A 613 -40.73 -0.06 28.33
N GLY A 614 -41.26 -1.17 27.78
CA GLY A 614 -42.67 -1.53 27.89
C GLY A 614 -43.63 -0.78 26.96
N LYS A 615 -43.14 0.10 26.11
CA LYS A 615 -43.91 0.83 25.08
C LYS A 615 -43.58 0.30 23.69
N SER A 616 -44.61 0.12 22.87
CA SER A 616 -44.43 -0.30 21.48
C SER A 616 -44.27 0.91 20.55
N TYR A 617 -43.17 0.91 19.75
CA TYR A 617 -42.86 1.90 18.75
C TYR A 617 -42.86 1.27 17.37
N THR A 618 -43.19 2.07 16.36
CA THR A 618 -43.13 1.71 14.94
C THR A 618 -42.42 2.82 14.17
N LEU A 619 -42.01 2.59 12.93
CA LEU A 619 -41.43 3.61 12.05
C LEU A 619 -42.31 4.87 11.96
N ALA A 620 -43.66 4.72 12.00
CA ALA A 620 -44.57 5.84 11.95
C ALA A 620 -44.43 6.82 13.14
N ASN A 621 -44.01 6.35 14.32
CA ASN A 621 -43.73 7.21 15.47
C ASN A 621 -42.59 8.23 15.18
N TYR A 622 -41.73 7.88 14.26
CA TYR A 622 -40.58 8.70 13.85
C TYR A 622 -40.83 9.43 12.50
N GLY A 623 -42.07 9.47 12.03
CA GLY A 623 -42.39 10.11 10.75
C GLY A 623 -41.93 9.34 9.52
N ILE A 624 -41.78 8.01 9.66
CA ILE A 624 -41.36 7.15 8.54
C ILE A 624 -42.53 6.28 8.17
N SER A 625 -43.02 6.40 6.94
CA SER A 625 -44.17 5.68 6.45
C SER A 625 -44.03 5.26 4.99
N THR A 626 -44.77 4.24 4.59
CA THR A 626 -44.91 3.90 3.18
C THR A 626 -45.94 4.83 2.50
N GLY A 627 -45.79 5.01 1.19
CA GLY A 627 -46.77 5.73 0.40
C GLY A 627 -48.18 5.10 0.52
N ASN A 628 -49.16 5.87 0.10
CA ASN A 628 -50.56 5.40 0.10
C ASN A 628 -50.71 4.19 -0.84
N TYR A 629 -51.16 3.05 -0.29
CA TYR A 629 -51.27 1.77 -1.01
C TYR A 629 -52.05 1.83 -2.32
N PHE A 630 -53.06 2.72 -2.40
CA PHE A 630 -53.95 2.82 -3.55
C PHE A 630 -53.39 3.76 -4.64
N SER A 631 -52.51 4.71 -4.30
CA SER A 631 -51.93 5.67 -5.22
C SER A 631 -50.49 5.40 -5.61
N SER A 632 -49.74 4.57 -4.81
CA SER A 632 -48.40 4.18 -5.11
C SER A 632 -48.32 3.16 -6.23
N GLY A 633 -47.27 3.26 -7.07
CA GLY A 633 -46.99 2.29 -8.12
C GLY A 633 -46.83 0.87 -7.56
N THR A 634 -46.99 -0.15 -8.40
CA THR A 634 -46.98 -1.56 -7.98
C THR A 634 -45.68 -1.93 -7.28
N ASN A 635 -44.52 -1.40 -7.73
CA ASN A 635 -43.20 -1.70 -7.19
C ASN A 635 -42.74 -0.68 -6.12
N GLU A 636 -43.59 0.27 -5.73
CA GLU A 636 -43.33 1.25 -4.66
C GLU A 636 -44.05 0.91 -3.36
N LYS A 637 -44.84 -0.18 -3.35
CA LYS A 637 -45.56 -0.65 -2.18
C LYS A 637 -44.58 -1.28 -1.20
N GLY A 638 -44.23 -0.56 -0.15
CA GLY A 638 -43.25 -0.98 0.84
C GLY A 638 -41.94 -0.19 0.82
N VAL A 639 -41.88 0.84 -0.03
CA VAL A 639 -40.83 1.88 0.00
C VAL A 639 -41.17 2.84 1.14
N PHE A 640 -40.21 3.14 2.01
CA PHE A 640 -40.36 4.05 3.13
C PHE A 640 -39.90 5.46 2.76
N HIS A 641 -40.67 6.44 3.20
CA HIS A 641 -40.42 7.86 3.06
C HIS A 641 -40.27 8.48 4.44
N ILE A 642 -39.34 9.42 4.59
CA ILE A 642 -39.10 10.16 5.83
C ILE A 642 -39.77 11.53 5.74
N ASP A 643 -40.64 11.86 6.71
CA ASP A 643 -41.26 13.17 6.80
C ASP A 643 -40.20 14.27 6.91
N GLY A 644 -40.24 15.27 6.04
CA GLY A 644 -39.33 16.41 6.04
C GLY A 644 -38.01 16.17 5.29
N ASP A 645 -37.80 15.00 4.68
CA ASP A 645 -36.62 14.76 3.85
C ASP A 645 -36.62 15.67 2.61
N ALA A 646 -35.60 16.51 2.50
CA ALA A 646 -35.50 17.49 1.42
C ALA A 646 -35.32 16.82 0.03
N ASP A 647 -34.78 15.61 -0.01
CA ASP A 647 -34.51 14.86 -1.23
C ASP A 647 -35.75 14.06 -1.69
N ASP A 648 -36.76 13.88 -0.82
CA ASP A 648 -37.97 13.16 -1.13
C ASP A 648 -39.10 14.12 -1.53
N SER A 649 -39.44 14.14 -2.81
CA SER A 649 -40.51 14.99 -3.34
C SER A 649 -41.88 14.76 -2.71
N THR A 650 -42.10 13.58 -2.11
CA THR A 650 -43.37 13.16 -1.51
C THR A 650 -43.56 13.75 -0.12
N THR A 651 -42.50 13.86 0.66
CA THR A 651 -42.56 14.17 2.11
C THR A 651 -41.79 15.42 2.53
N LYS A 652 -41.05 16.07 1.61
CA LYS A 652 -40.21 17.27 1.88
C LYS A 652 -40.94 18.45 2.53
N GLY A 653 -42.26 18.52 2.39
CA GLY A 653 -43.11 19.58 2.98
C GLY A 653 -43.59 19.25 4.40
N ASN A 654 -43.36 18.04 4.88
CA ASN A 654 -43.80 17.61 6.19
C ASN A 654 -42.81 18.06 7.28
N ALA A 655 -43.27 18.04 8.55
CA ALA A 655 -42.37 18.29 9.68
C ALA A 655 -41.44 17.10 9.88
N ASP A 656 -40.12 17.36 10.05
CA ASP A 656 -39.11 16.37 10.29
C ASP A 656 -39.22 15.79 11.72
N LYS A 657 -40.00 14.75 11.85
CA LYS A 657 -40.25 14.05 13.14
C LYS A 657 -39.04 13.24 13.57
N LEU A 658 -38.28 12.69 12.61
CA LEU A 658 -37.11 11.87 12.92
C LEU A 658 -36.03 12.72 13.58
N LYS A 659 -35.64 13.85 13.01
CA LYS A 659 -34.65 14.77 13.62
C LYS A 659 -35.13 15.28 14.98
N ALA A 660 -36.40 15.62 15.08
CA ALA A 660 -36.99 16.03 16.37
C ALA A 660 -36.90 14.92 17.43
N ALA A 661 -37.17 13.65 17.05
CA ALA A 661 -37.06 12.53 17.97
C ALA A 661 -35.61 12.29 18.40
N ILE A 662 -34.65 12.32 17.46
CA ILE A 662 -33.21 12.17 17.77
C ILE A 662 -32.73 13.26 18.72
N ALA A 663 -33.15 14.50 18.48
CA ALA A 663 -32.76 15.63 19.34
C ALA A 663 -33.33 15.52 20.76
N ASN A 664 -34.53 14.97 20.92
CA ASN A 664 -35.23 14.85 22.22
C ASN A 664 -34.85 13.58 22.97
N ASP A 665 -34.69 12.45 22.31
CA ASP A 665 -34.41 11.13 22.89
C ASP A 665 -33.56 10.30 21.89
N SER A 666 -32.30 10.65 21.78
CA SER A 666 -31.36 9.94 20.87
C SER A 666 -31.18 8.46 21.27
N GLU A 667 -31.21 8.16 22.59
CA GLU A 667 -31.04 6.76 23.08
C GLU A 667 -32.21 5.87 22.69
N GLY A 668 -33.44 6.34 22.86
CA GLY A 668 -34.63 5.63 22.42
C GLY A 668 -34.68 5.39 20.93
N VAL A 669 -34.30 6.40 20.13
CA VAL A 669 -34.21 6.27 18.66
C VAL A 669 -33.15 5.26 18.28
N ILE A 670 -31.95 5.34 18.83
CA ILE A 670 -30.84 4.41 18.58
C ILE A 670 -31.26 2.97 18.93
N ASN A 671 -31.87 2.78 20.08
CA ASN A 671 -32.36 1.47 20.51
C ASN A 671 -33.42 0.91 19.56
N PHE A 672 -34.33 1.75 19.06
CA PHE A 672 -35.32 1.34 18.07
C PHE A 672 -34.67 0.89 16.75
N PHE A 673 -33.83 1.71 16.13
CA PHE A 673 -33.28 1.40 14.83
C PHE A 673 -32.25 0.28 14.86
N SER A 674 -31.46 0.14 15.94
CA SER A 674 -30.58 -1.01 16.13
C SER A 674 -31.34 -2.32 16.27
N GLN A 675 -32.45 -2.34 17.03
CA GLN A 675 -33.32 -3.53 17.17
C GLN A 675 -34.07 -3.84 15.87
N LEU A 676 -34.57 -2.81 15.13
CA LEU A 676 -35.19 -2.99 13.82
C LEU A 676 -34.21 -3.63 12.83
N SER A 677 -32.99 -3.10 12.78
CA SER A 677 -31.91 -3.63 11.94
C SER A 677 -31.51 -5.05 12.35
N GLN A 678 -31.44 -5.34 13.67
CA GLN A 678 -31.17 -6.68 14.18
C GLN A 678 -32.29 -7.68 13.81
N ASN A 679 -33.57 -7.26 13.88
CA ASN A 679 -34.69 -8.10 13.49
C ASN A 679 -34.64 -8.40 11.98
N LEU A 680 -34.37 -7.39 11.15
CA LEU A 680 -34.24 -7.57 9.70
C LEU A 680 -33.02 -8.43 9.35
N TYR A 681 -31.88 -8.22 10.05
CA TYR A 681 -30.69 -9.03 9.93
C TYR A 681 -30.98 -10.50 10.26
N SER A 682 -31.69 -10.76 11.36
CA SER A 682 -32.08 -12.12 11.75
C SER A 682 -33.05 -12.78 10.75
N THR A 683 -34.00 -11.99 10.23
CA THR A 683 -34.98 -12.43 9.21
C THR A 683 -34.26 -12.83 7.91
N LEU A 684 -33.39 -12.00 7.40
CA LEU A 684 -32.59 -12.29 6.18
C LEU A 684 -31.58 -13.40 6.45
N GLY A 685 -30.91 -13.40 7.60
CA GLY A 685 -29.96 -14.44 7.98
C GLY A 685 -30.59 -15.84 7.99
N ASN A 686 -31.83 -15.97 8.44
CA ASN A 686 -32.57 -17.24 8.41
C ASN A 686 -32.90 -17.69 6.95
N LYS A 687 -33.00 -16.74 6.01
CA LYS A 687 -33.24 -17.05 4.59
C LYS A 687 -31.92 -17.36 3.83
N LEU A 688 -30.79 -16.82 4.30
CA LEU A 688 -29.47 -16.99 3.68
C LEU A 688 -28.68 -18.17 4.27
N ARG A 689 -28.95 -18.60 5.51
CA ARG A 689 -28.17 -19.65 6.21
C ARG A 689 -28.36 -21.03 5.58
N THR A 690 -27.21 -21.69 5.31
CA THR A 690 -27.15 -23.15 5.17
C THR A 690 -26.97 -23.77 6.56
N SER A 691 -27.91 -24.55 7.05
CA SER A 691 -27.70 -25.43 8.21
C SER A 691 -27.65 -26.89 7.72
N ASN A 692 -26.85 -27.73 8.41
CA ASN A 692 -26.76 -29.18 8.10
C ASN A 692 -28.10 -29.93 8.24
N SER A 693 -29.14 -29.28 8.75
CA SER A 693 -30.48 -29.85 8.94
C SER A 693 -31.60 -29.11 8.19
N MET A 694 -31.32 -27.94 7.61
CA MET A 694 -32.26 -27.19 6.77
C MET A 694 -31.45 -26.46 5.69
N SER A 695 -31.58 -26.87 4.43
CA SER A 695 -31.11 -26.07 3.31
C SER A 695 -31.87 -24.74 3.26
N SER A 696 -31.16 -23.61 3.27
CA SER A 696 -31.81 -22.32 3.00
C SER A 696 -32.42 -22.35 1.62
N TYR A 697 -33.57 -21.69 1.43
CA TYR A 697 -34.20 -21.57 0.10
C TYR A 697 -33.23 -21.09 -0.98
N MET A 698 -32.26 -20.27 -0.62
CA MET A 698 -31.28 -19.68 -1.56
C MET A 698 -30.12 -20.62 -1.90
N SER A 699 -29.62 -21.40 -0.96
CA SER A 699 -28.53 -22.37 -1.25
C SER A 699 -29.03 -23.59 -2.01
N CYS A 700 -30.29 -24.02 -1.77
CA CYS A 700 -30.92 -25.11 -2.50
C CYS A 700 -31.01 -24.78 -4.01
N LEU A 701 -31.38 -23.55 -4.37
CA LEU A 701 -31.50 -23.13 -5.77
C LEU A 701 -30.15 -23.02 -6.50
N LEU A 702 -29.04 -22.84 -5.77
CA LEU A 702 -27.70 -22.79 -6.35
C LEU A 702 -27.05 -24.17 -6.52
N TYR A 703 -27.43 -25.16 -5.67
CA TYR A 703 -26.79 -26.49 -5.63
C TYR A 703 -27.64 -27.64 -6.19
N THR A 704 -28.98 -27.49 -6.31
CA THR A 704 -29.88 -28.58 -6.73
C THR A 704 -30.32 -28.52 -8.18
N SER A 705 -29.64 -27.77 -9.04
CA SER A 705 -29.82 -27.99 -10.47
C SER A 705 -29.10 -29.28 -10.84
N PRO A 706 -29.80 -30.29 -11.39
CA PRO A 706 -29.12 -31.49 -11.88
C PRO A 706 -28.08 -31.08 -12.91
N SER A 707 -26.88 -31.60 -12.74
CA SER A 707 -25.83 -31.48 -13.77
C SER A 707 -26.38 -32.05 -15.07
N PRO A 708 -26.11 -31.48 -16.24
CA PRO A 708 -26.47 -32.06 -17.53
C PRO A 708 -25.90 -33.46 -17.77
N ARG A 709 -25.05 -33.94 -16.85
CA ARG A 709 -24.44 -35.28 -16.89
C ARG A 709 -25.25 -36.38 -16.21
N ASP A 710 -26.29 -36.04 -15.44
CA ASP A 710 -27.05 -37.02 -14.66
C ASP A 710 -28.30 -37.51 -15.41
N GLY A 711 -28.44 -37.21 -16.69
CA GLY A 711 -29.58 -37.55 -17.54
C GLY A 711 -29.23 -38.20 -18.88
N LEU A 712 -28.07 -38.90 -18.97
CA LEU A 712 -27.76 -39.75 -20.12
C LEU A 712 -27.68 -41.20 -19.69
#